data_9e82783b0027d10951413d18f5f3928e
#
_entry.id   9e82783b0027d10951413d18f5f3928e
#
_cell.length_a   1.000
_cell.length_b   1.000
_cell.length_c   1.000
_cell.angle_alpha   90.00
_cell.angle_beta   90.00
_cell.angle_gamma   90.00
#
_symmetry.space_group_name_H-M   'P 1'
#
loop_
_entity.id
_entity.type
_entity.pdbx_description
1 polymer ?
#
loop_
_entity_poly.entity_id
_entity_poly.type
_entity_poly.pdbx_seq_one_letter_code
_entity_poly.pdbx_strand_id
1 'polypeptide(L)'
;MEKFNAMRTRLLQHLQKKAIRSRSIMTLVCLLLASASAFAQTKTVTGTVTDAANEPLIGASVLVQGTSTGTITDMDGKYSISVTPEDVLAFSYVGMTSQTIKVGTQNVINVTLKEDSQVLAETVVIGYGSAKKRDLTGSITNVKGEELANKPAMNPLSSLQGKVAGVQIVNSGRAGSDPEIRIRGTNSINGYKPLYIVDGLFNDNINFLNPEDIESMEILKDPSSLAIFGVRGANGVIIITTKKAKEGQTLVNINTSFGFKKVVDKVKLVNGSQFKELYNEQLANQGDDPFDYTGWDANTDWQDEIFQTAFITNNNISITGASPKHSFYLGVGYSYEQGNIEHEKFSKVTINASNDYKITDFLKVGFQFNGARMLPADSKQVLNALRATPIAPVYNNEYGLYTALPEFQKAQINNPMVDVELKANTTKAENYRASGNIYGEVDFLKHFTFKAMFSMDYASNNGRTYTPIVKVYDAAVNGGISTLGTGKTEVSQFKENETKVQSDYLLTYTNSFDNGNHNLTATAGFTTYYNSLSRLDGARKQGVGLVIPDNPDKWFVSIGDAATATNGSTQWERSTLSVLARVIYNYKGKYLFNGSFRRDGSSAFSYTGNEWQNFFSLGGGWLMSEEEFMKDIKWLDMLKIKASYGTLGNQNLDKAYPAEPLLTNAYSAVFGKPSIIYPGYQLAYLPNPNLRWEKVEAWEAGFETNLLRNRLHFEGVYYKKNTKDLLAEVPGISGTIPGIGNLGEIQNKGVEMAVTWRDQIGDWGYSVSANLTTIKNEVKSLVQEGYSIIAGDKQQSYTMAGYPIGYFYGYKVAGVYQSQADIDASPQNTLATVTPGDLKFADVNGDGEITPEDRTMIGNPTPKVTYGFSLGVDYKNWSLGIDMMGQGGNKIFRTWDNYNFAQFNYLEQRLDRWHGEGTSNTQPLLNTKHSINNLNSDYYIEDGKFFRIRNVQLAYTFDKSLIAKIRLQALKVYVNIQNLKTWKHNTGYTPELGGTATAFGVDNGSYPVPAVYTFGINLTF
;
A
#
# COMPACT_ATOMS: atom_id res chain seq x y z
N MET A 1 45.15 17.73 -29.32
CA MET A 1 44.94 18.59 -28.12
C MET A 1 44.65 20.03 -28.46
N GLU A 2 45.27 20.67 -29.44
CA GLU A 2 45.03 22.07 -29.82
C GLU A 2 43.62 22.37 -30.34
N LYS A 3 42.99 21.46 -31.13
CA LYS A 3 41.61 21.66 -31.62
C LYS A 3 40.56 21.60 -30.52
N PHE A 4 40.82 20.86 -29.44
CA PHE A 4 39.90 20.73 -28.29
C PHE A 4 39.94 21.98 -27.39
N ASN A 5 41.11 22.59 -27.22
CA ASN A 5 41.26 23.85 -26.46
C ASN A 5 40.64 25.06 -27.19
N ALA A 6 40.74 25.12 -28.52
CA ALA A 6 40.11 26.16 -29.31
C ALA A 6 38.57 26.11 -29.27
N MET A 7 37.99 24.90 -29.23
CA MET A 7 36.53 24.70 -29.11
C MET A 7 36.00 25.05 -27.70
N ARG A 8 36.76 24.73 -26.66
CA ARG A 8 36.45 25.12 -25.27
C ARG A 8 36.48 26.65 -25.07
N THR A 9 37.45 27.33 -25.65
CA THR A 9 37.58 28.80 -25.56
C THR A 9 36.44 29.51 -26.30
N ARG A 10 36.03 29.01 -27.46
CA ARG A 10 34.86 29.51 -28.21
C ARG A 10 33.54 29.28 -27.47
N LEU A 11 33.38 28.16 -26.80
CA LEU A 11 32.17 27.84 -26.02
C LEU A 11 32.06 28.76 -24.79
N LEU A 12 33.18 29.00 -24.09
CA LEU A 12 33.21 29.90 -22.92
C LEU A 12 32.94 31.34 -23.31
N GLN A 13 33.47 31.84 -24.46
CA GLN A 13 33.17 33.17 -24.97
C GLN A 13 31.70 33.30 -25.41
N HIS A 14 31.08 32.23 -25.92
CA HIS A 14 29.65 32.24 -26.29
C HIS A 14 28.74 32.25 -25.08
N LEU A 15 29.10 31.54 -24.00
CA LEU A 15 28.39 31.54 -22.72
C LEU A 15 28.51 32.87 -21.99
N GLN A 16 29.68 33.56 -22.05
CA GLN A 16 29.85 34.88 -21.46
C GLN A 16 29.03 35.95 -22.19
N LYS A 17 28.93 35.89 -23.53
CA LYS A 17 28.06 36.81 -24.32
C LYS A 17 26.57 36.62 -24.05
N LYS A 18 26.10 35.36 -23.78
CA LYS A 18 24.72 35.12 -23.37
C LYS A 18 24.42 35.61 -21.94
N ALA A 19 25.39 35.51 -21.02
CA ALA A 19 25.24 35.96 -19.63
C ALA A 19 25.12 37.49 -19.54
N ILE A 20 25.82 38.25 -20.42
CA ILE A 20 25.74 39.74 -20.47
C ILE A 20 24.37 40.17 -21.04
N ARG A 21 23.80 39.48 -22.05
CA ARG A 21 22.45 39.79 -22.56
C ARG A 21 21.34 39.46 -21.56
N SER A 22 21.49 38.42 -20.76
CA SER A 22 20.54 38.05 -19.71
C SER A 22 20.49 39.07 -18.57
N ARG A 23 21.63 39.68 -18.19
CA ARG A 23 21.69 40.73 -17.16
C ARG A 23 21.01 42.01 -17.61
N SER A 24 21.16 42.41 -18.88
CA SER A 24 20.51 43.60 -19.43
C SER A 24 18.99 43.47 -19.55
N ILE A 25 18.48 42.27 -19.82
CA ILE A 25 17.02 41.97 -19.84
C ILE A 25 16.46 41.98 -18.42
N MET A 26 17.21 41.45 -17.44
CA MET A 26 16.77 41.44 -16.04
C MET A 26 16.76 42.83 -15.43
N THR A 27 17.69 43.68 -15.82
CA THR A 27 17.71 45.09 -15.38
C THR A 27 16.58 45.92 -16.04
N LEU A 28 16.22 45.62 -17.27
CA LEU A 28 15.09 46.25 -17.95
C LEU A 28 13.74 45.85 -17.38
N VAL A 29 13.60 44.59 -17.00
CA VAL A 29 12.39 44.04 -16.31
C VAL A 29 12.25 44.61 -14.90
N CYS A 30 13.34 44.78 -14.17
CA CYS A 30 13.33 45.46 -12.87
C CYS A 30 13.02 46.95 -12.95
N LEU A 31 13.43 47.62 -14.01
CA LEU A 31 13.11 49.05 -14.26
C LEU A 31 11.64 49.22 -14.72
N LEU A 32 11.06 48.28 -15.46
CA LEU A 32 9.65 48.28 -15.83
C LEU A 32 8.70 47.95 -14.68
N LEU A 33 9.16 47.21 -13.68
CA LEU A 33 8.40 46.91 -12.46
C LEU A 33 8.45 48.06 -11.44
N ALA A 34 9.39 48.96 -11.55
CA ALA A 34 9.54 50.14 -10.65
C ALA A 34 8.70 51.36 -11.05
N SER A 35 8.07 51.36 -12.23
CA SER A 35 7.35 52.55 -12.76
C SER A 35 5.81 52.46 -12.64
N ALA A 36 5.26 51.46 -11.94
CA ALA A 36 3.79 51.30 -11.74
C ALA A 36 3.33 51.54 -10.28
N SER A 37 4.03 52.37 -9.53
CA SER A 37 3.54 52.79 -8.19
C SER A 37 2.74 54.10 -8.33
N ALA A 38 1.51 53.99 -8.81
CA ALA A 38 0.54 55.05 -8.62
C ALA A 38 0.13 55.03 -7.14
N PHE A 39 0.44 56.07 -6.38
CA PHE A 39 0.07 56.25 -4.98
C PHE A 39 -1.47 56.34 -4.85
N ALA A 40 -2.16 55.24 -4.66
CA ALA A 40 -3.47 55.29 -4.05
C ALA A 40 -3.31 55.60 -2.55
N GLN A 41 -3.96 56.66 -2.07
CA GLN A 41 -3.96 56.98 -0.63
C GLN A 41 -4.60 55.82 0.12
N THR A 42 -3.80 54.97 0.76
CA THR A 42 -4.26 53.91 1.67
C THR A 42 -4.58 54.52 3.01
N LYS A 43 -5.68 54.04 3.61
CA LYS A 43 -6.07 54.36 4.99
C LYS A 43 -6.13 53.09 5.82
N THR A 44 -5.91 53.17 7.10
CA THR A 44 -6.05 52.03 8.00
C THR A 44 -7.50 51.92 8.48
N VAL A 45 -8.11 50.77 8.23
CA VAL A 45 -9.43 50.41 8.73
C VAL A 45 -9.26 49.41 9.87
N THR A 46 -9.95 49.64 10.97
CA THR A 46 -10.00 48.77 12.15
C THR A 46 -11.43 48.34 12.41
N GLY A 47 -11.63 47.29 13.22
CA GLY A 47 -12.94 46.83 13.63
C GLY A 47 -12.87 45.57 14.44
N THR A 48 -14.04 45.08 14.85
CA THR A 48 -14.21 43.82 15.60
C THR A 48 -15.10 42.87 14.82
N VAL A 49 -14.73 41.61 14.76
CA VAL A 49 -15.57 40.54 14.22
C VAL A 49 -16.10 39.70 15.35
N THR A 50 -17.44 39.57 15.44
CA THR A 50 -18.13 38.82 16.49
C THR A 50 -19.07 37.78 15.87
N ASP A 51 -19.53 36.83 16.69
CA ASP A 51 -20.63 35.93 16.34
C ASP A 51 -22.01 36.58 16.68
N ALA A 52 -23.08 35.84 16.46
CA ALA A 52 -24.45 36.27 16.78
C ALA A 52 -24.75 36.46 18.31
N ALA A 53 -23.92 35.90 19.18
CA ALA A 53 -23.96 36.07 20.61
C ALA A 53 -23.09 37.24 21.10
N ASN A 54 -22.47 38.02 20.19
CA ASN A 54 -21.48 39.06 20.42
C ASN A 54 -20.16 38.56 21.05
N GLU A 55 -19.84 37.26 20.91
CA GLU A 55 -18.53 36.76 21.32
C GLU A 55 -17.47 37.05 20.21
N PRO A 56 -16.25 37.47 20.57
CA PRO A 56 -15.21 37.81 19.60
C PRO A 56 -14.74 36.59 18.85
N LEU A 57 -14.73 36.67 17.51
CA LEU A 57 -14.21 35.61 16.66
C LEU A 57 -12.69 35.75 16.45
N ILE A 58 -11.92 34.94 17.15
CA ILE A 58 -10.46 34.92 17.12
C ILE A 58 -9.97 34.22 15.85
N GLY A 59 -9.11 34.89 15.06
CA GLY A 59 -8.55 34.31 13.84
C GLY A 59 -9.49 34.36 12.64
N ALA A 60 -10.58 35.15 12.70
CA ALA A 60 -11.41 35.41 11.52
C ALA A 60 -10.59 36.13 10.44
N SER A 61 -10.69 35.66 9.22
CA SER A 61 -9.98 36.21 8.06
C SER A 61 -10.67 37.47 7.58
N VAL A 62 -9.90 38.53 7.36
CA VAL A 62 -10.34 39.81 6.77
C VAL A 62 -9.46 40.08 5.55
N LEU A 63 -10.02 39.92 4.35
CA LEU A 63 -9.30 39.96 3.09
C LEU A 63 -9.85 41.10 2.21
N VAL A 64 -8.94 41.82 1.52
CA VAL A 64 -9.37 42.76 0.45
C VAL A 64 -9.75 41.92 -0.78
N GLN A 65 -11.02 41.91 -1.15
CA GLN A 65 -11.56 41.11 -2.23
C GLN A 65 -10.81 41.39 -3.54
N GLY A 66 -10.32 40.32 -4.17
CA GLY A 66 -9.55 40.45 -5.44
C GLY A 66 -8.07 40.72 -5.27
N THR A 67 -7.54 40.78 -4.03
CA THR A 67 -6.12 40.98 -3.75
C THR A 67 -5.57 39.94 -2.80
N SER A 68 -4.26 39.90 -2.59
CA SER A 68 -3.60 39.11 -1.54
C SER A 68 -3.41 39.87 -0.22
N THR A 69 -3.98 41.08 -0.10
CA THR A 69 -3.90 41.88 1.12
C THR A 69 -4.96 41.45 2.12
N GLY A 70 -4.55 40.93 3.27
CA GLY A 70 -5.46 40.46 4.32
C GLY A 70 -4.83 40.53 5.71
N THR A 71 -5.68 40.39 6.71
CA THR A 71 -5.31 40.26 8.13
C THR A 71 -6.25 39.24 8.80
N ILE A 72 -5.93 38.87 10.02
CA ILE A 72 -6.82 38.06 10.87
C ILE A 72 -7.12 38.82 12.17
N THR A 73 -8.24 38.48 12.79
CA THR A 73 -8.63 39.05 14.07
C THR A 73 -7.77 38.50 15.21
N ASP A 74 -7.50 39.34 16.18
CA ASP A 74 -6.81 39.03 17.44
C ASP A 74 -7.70 38.31 18.46
N MET A 75 -7.22 38.17 19.71
CA MET A 75 -7.94 37.50 20.79
C MET A 75 -9.22 38.25 21.26
N ASP A 76 -9.32 39.53 20.96
CA ASP A 76 -10.52 40.36 21.21
C ASP A 76 -11.44 40.44 19.97
N GLY A 77 -11.16 39.65 18.93
CA GLY A 77 -11.85 39.71 17.63
C GLY A 77 -11.52 40.97 16.82
N LYS A 78 -10.50 41.75 17.19
CA LYS A 78 -10.14 43.01 16.52
C LYS A 78 -9.20 42.77 15.37
N TYR A 79 -9.31 43.59 14.30
CA TYR A 79 -8.43 43.59 13.16
C TYR A 79 -8.01 45.01 12.76
N SER A 80 -6.90 45.10 12.04
CA SER A 80 -6.41 46.32 11.44
C SER A 80 -5.83 46.00 10.06
N ILE A 81 -6.29 46.72 9.01
CA ILE A 81 -5.88 46.50 7.64
C ILE A 81 -5.74 47.81 6.87
N SER A 82 -4.69 47.92 6.06
CA SER A 82 -4.46 49.09 5.21
C SER A 82 -5.13 48.88 3.85
N VAL A 83 -6.07 49.73 3.49
CA VAL A 83 -6.94 49.61 2.32
C VAL A 83 -7.23 50.94 1.66
N THR A 84 -7.74 50.95 0.44
CA THR A 84 -8.27 52.12 -0.23
C THR A 84 -9.78 52.26 -0.05
N PRO A 85 -10.37 53.45 -0.23
CA PRO A 85 -11.82 53.64 -0.13
C PRO A 85 -12.66 52.77 -1.10
N GLU A 86 -12.08 52.38 -2.22
CA GLU A 86 -12.77 51.53 -3.24
C GLU A 86 -12.72 50.07 -2.94
N ASP A 87 -11.90 49.64 -1.97
CA ASP A 87 -11.75 48.23 -1.61
C ASP A 87 -13.01 47.65 -0.96
N VAL A 88 -13.20 46.34 -1.16
CA VAL A 88 -14.25 45.54 -0.51
C VAL A 88 -13.54 44.56 0.42
N LEU A 89 -13.88 44.60 1.69
CA LEU A 89 -13.39 43.62 2.69
C LEU A 89 -14.31 42.41 2.74
N ALA A 90 -13.72 41.24 2.61
CA ALA A 90 -14.37 39.95 2.81
C ALA A 90 -13.99 39.41 4.19
N PHE A 91 -14.99 39.15 5.01
CA PHE A 91 -14.87 38.58 6.36
C PHE A 91 -15.30 37.12 6.32
N SER A 92 -14.45 36.22 6.77
CA SER A 92 -14.77 34.80 6.83
C SER A 92 -14.19 34.14 8.09
N TYR A 93 -14.94 33.15 8.61
CA TYR A 93 -14.54 32.34 9.74
C TYR A 93 -15.09 30.92 9.57
N VAL A 94 -14.37 29.92 10.07
CA VAL A 94 -14.77 28.52 9.93
C VAL A 94 -16.11 28.28 10.62
N GLY A 95 -17.11 27.80 9.89
CA GLY A 95 -18.46 27.60 10.42
C GLY A 95 -19.37 28.83 10.41
N MET A 96 -18.93 29.95 9.82
CA MET A 96 -19.72 31.18 9.73
C MET A 96 -19.97 31.58 8.28
N THR A 97 -21.12 32.20 8.00
CA THR A 97 -21.45 32.77 6.71
C THR A 97 -20.56 33.98 6.41
N SER A 98 -19.78 33.93 5.33
CA SER A 98 -18.91 35.03 4.92
C SER A 98 -19.70 36.28 4.55
N GLN A 99 -19.20 37.45 4.92
CA GLN A 99 -19.79 38.77 4.59
C GLN A 99 -18.78 39.64 3.84
N THR A 100 -19.25 40.44 2.89
CA THR A 100 -18.45 41.41 2.17
C THR A 100 -18.96 42.84 2.43
N ILE A 101 -18.04 43.77 2.74
CA ILE A 101 -18.37 45.15 3.03
C ILE A 101 -17.44 46.10 2.25
N LYS A 102 -18.02 47.04 1.50
CA LYS A 102 -17.25 48.07 0.83
C LYS A 102 -16.73 49.10 1.87
N VAL A 103 -15.43 49.42 1.80
CA VAL A 103 -14.74 50.27 2.78
C VAL A 103 -15.30 51.71 2.77
N GLY A 104 -15.47 52.30 1.61
CA GLY A 104 -15.96 53.70 1.49
C GLY A 104 -15.21 54.71 2.36
N THR A 105 -15.94 55.52 3.10
CA THR A 105 -15.37 56.51 4.02
C THR A 105 -15.12 56.04 5.45
N GLN A 106 -15.54 54.78 5.78
CA GLN A 106 -15.50 54.21 7.13
C GLN A 106 -14.07 53.89 7.54
N ASN A 107 -13.71 54.30 8.78
CA ASN A 107 -12.43 53.96 9.41
C ASN A 107 -12.57 52.80 10.43
N VAL A 108 -13.80 52.52 10.88
CA VAL A 108 -14.10 51.39 11.75
C VAL A 108 -15.24 50.58 11.15
N ILE A 109 -15.03 49.28 10.93
CA ILE A 109 -16.03 48.37 10.39
C ILE A 109 -16.14 47.16 11.30
N ASN A 110 -17.22 47.12 12.10
CA ASN A 110 -17.54 45.95 12.96
C ASN A 110 -18.46 45.00 12.19
N VAL A 111 -18.20 43.69 12.31
CA VAL A 111 -18.94 42.68 11.59
C VAL A 111 -19.40 41.58 12.51
N THR A 112 -20.67 41.24 12.43
CA THR A 112 -21.23 40.08 13.12
C THR A 112 -21.46 38.98 12.10
N LEU A 113 -20.69 37.91 12.17
CA LEU A 113 -20.88 36.72 11.32
C LEU A 113 -21.95 35.84 11.97
N LYS A 114 -22.85 35.32 11.14
CA LYS A 114 -23.86 34.36 11.57
C LYS A 114 -23.33 32.95 11.38
N GLU A 115 -23.67 32.06 12.33
CA GLU A 115 -23.38 30.64 12.12
C GLU A 115 -23.93 30.18 10.78
N ASP A 116 -23.07 29.58 9.99
CA ASP A 116 -23.50 28.88 8.77
C ASP A 116 -24.12 27.57 9.22
N SER A 117 -25.47 27.54 9.28
CA SER A 117 -26.22 26.32 9.56
C SER A 117 -26.10 25.29 8.45
N GLN A 118 -25.48 25.65 7.32
CA GLN A 118 -24.94 24.70 6.38
C GLN A 118 -23.55 24.27 6.89
N VAL A 119 -23.50 23.17 7.64
CA VAL A 119 -22.27 22.37 7.79
C VAL A 119 -21.56 22.43 6.45
N LEU A 120 -20.31 22.97 6.42
CA LEU A 120 -19.49 23.00 5.22
C LEU A 120 -19.60 21.63 4.57
N ALA A 121 -20.35 21.53 3.48
CA ALA A 121 -20.70 20.27 2.88
C ALA A 121 -19.39 19.69 2.36
N GLU A 122 -18.85 18.70 3.08
CA GLU A 122 -17.64 17.99 2.71
C GLU A 122 -17.75 17.56 1.26
N THR A 123 -16.93 18.17 0.38
CA THR A 123 -16.89 17.84 -1.02
C THR A 123 -15.86 16.73 -1.19
N VAL A 124 -16.25 15.63 -1.81
CA VAL A 124 -15.39 14.47 -2.08
C VAL A 124 -15.20 14.30 -3.58
N VAL A 125 -14.03 13.87 -3.98
CA VAL A 125 -13.72 13.50 -5.36
C VAL A 125 -14.30 12.11 -5.63
N ILE A 126 -15.09 11.98 -6.69
CA ILE A 126 -15.77 10.74 -7.07
C ILE A 126 -15.35 10.25 -8.46
N GLY A 127 -14.05 10.41 -8.77
CA GLY A 127 -13.43 10.07 -10.05
C GLY A 127 -13.59 11.18 -11.08
N TYR A 128 -14.53 11.06 -11.95
CA TYR A 128 -14.78 12.07 -13.00
C TYR A 128 -15.67 13.22 -12.48
N GLY A 129 -15.16 13.94 -11.46
CA GLY A 129 -15.85 15.07 -10.85
C GLY A 129 -15.85 15.01 -9.31
N SER A 130 -16.49 15.97 -8.69
CA SER A 130 -16.67 16.06 -7.24
C SER A 130 -18.14 16.23 -6.89
N ALA A 131 -18.54 15.79 -5.71
CA ALA A 131 -19.90 15.96 -5.20
C ALA A 131 -19.88 16.21 -3.69
N LYS A 132 -20.94 16.78 -3.16
CA LYS A 132 -21.13 16.90 -1.71
C LYS A 132 -21.31 15.49 -1.13
N LYS A 133 -20.57 15.13 -0.09
CA LYS A 133 -20.67 13.83 0.59
C LYS A 133 -22.10 13.49 1.02
N ARG A 134 -22.83 14.51 1.45
CA ARG A 134 -24.25 14.40 1.82
C ARG A 134 -25.11 13.83 0.68
N ASP A 135 -24.83 14.21 -0.57
CA ASP A 135 -25.64 13.87 -1.75
C ASP A 135 -25.29 12.50 -2.34
N LEU A 136 -24.26 11.84 -1.80
CA LEU A 136 -23.83 10.53 -2.26
C LEU A 136 -24.57 9.40 -1.54
N THR A 137 -24.88 8.34 -2.29
CA THR A 137 -25.61 7.16 -1.82
C THR A 137 -24.69 6.01 -1.42
N GLY A 138 -23.38 6.11 -1.70
CA GLY A 138 -22.40 5.08 -1.45
C GLY A 138 -21.57 5.29 -0.18
N SER A 139 -20.81 4.25 0.16
CA SER A 139 -19.87 4.26 1.29
C SER A 139 -18.50 4.75 0.84
N ILE A 140 -18.25 6.05 1.01
CA ILE A 140 -16.98 6.70 0.69
C ILE A 140 -16.31 7.18 1.97
N THR A 141 -15.07 6.74 2.17
CA THR A 141 -14.26 7.24 3.28
C THR A 141 -13.25 8.25 2.75
N ASN A 142 -13.27 9.46 3.28
CA ASN A 142 -12.29 10.50 2.97
C ASN A 142 -11.28 10.59 4.11
N VAL A 143 -9.99 10.59 3.77
CA VAL A 143 -8.87 10.80 4.69
C VAL A 143 -8.09 12.02 4.22
N LYS A 144 -8.00 13.02 5.07
CA LYS A 144 -7.30 14.27 4.75
C LYS A 144 -5.80 14.07 4.73
N GLY A 145 -5.10 14.78 3.83
CA GLY A 145 -3.66 14.71 3.71
C GLY A 145 -2.91 15.08 4.99
N GLU A 146 -3.44 15.99 5.80
CA GLU A 146 -2.87 16.34 7.11
C GLU A 146 -2.80 15.14 8.07
N GLU A 147 -3.80 14.25 8.04
CA GLU A 147 -3.80 13.04 8.85
C GLU A 147 -2.74 12.02 8.40
N LEU A 148 -2.39 12.05 7.11
CA LEU A 148 -1.33 11.22 6.52
C LEU A 148 0.05 11.82 6.81
N ALA A 149 0.21 13.12 6.61
CA ALA A 149 1.46 13.86 6.78
C ALA A 149 1.93 13.88 8.25
N ASN A 150 1.00 13.94 9.20
CA ASN A 150 1.30 13.87 10.64
C ASN A 150 1.89 12.52 11.09
N LYS A 151 1.94 11.50 10.21
CA LYS A 151 2.50 10.17 10.50
C LYS A 151 3.66 9.90 9.56
N PRO A 152 4.90 10.01 10.03
CA PRO A 152 6.06 9.73 9.19
C PRO A 152 6.01 8.30 8.65
N ALA A 153 5.65 8.15 7.39
CA ALA A 153 5.61 6.88 6.67
C ALA A 153 6.19 7.10 5.28
N MET A 154 6.97 6.13 4.77
CA MET A 154 7.51 6.19 3.41
C MET A 154 6.43 6.03 2.34
N ASN A 155 5.41 5.24 2.64
CA ASN A 155 4.24 5.05 1.79
C ASN A 155 2.98 5.57 2.50
N PRO A 156 2.19 6.47 1.87
CA PRO A 156 1.02 7.07 2.49
C PRO A 156 -0.06 6.05 2.88
N LEU A 157 -0.14 4.91 2.20
CA LEU A 157 -1.10 3.84 2.48
C LEU A 157 -0.90 3.22 3.87
N SER A 158 0.34 3.16 4.36
CA SER A 158 0.64 2.65 5.70
C SER A 158 -0.05 3.45 6.81
N SER A 159 -0.30 4.74 6.58
CA SER A 159 -0.96 5.63 7.56
C SER A 159 -2.47 5.36 7.71
N LEU A 160 -3.07 4.64 6.75
CA LEU A 160 -4.50 4.28 6.76
C LEU A 160 -4.81 3.05 7.62
N GLN A 161 -3.78 2.29 8.03
CA GLN A 161 -3.94 1.03 8.74
C GLN A 161 -4.74 1.18 10.04
N GLY A 162 -5.84 0.41 10.19
CA GLY A 162 -6.74 0.44 11.33
C GLY A 162 -7.73 1.62 11.36
N LYS A 163 -7.68 2.56 10.39
CA LYS A 163 -8.54 3.75 10.38
C LYS A 163 -9.82 3.62 9.55
N VAL A 164 -9.80 2.78 8.54
CA VAL A 164 -10.89 2.68 7.56
C VAL A 164 -11.57 1.33 7.66
N ALA A 165 -12.87 1.34 7.97
CA ALA A 165 -13.67 0.12 7.96
C ALA A 165 -13.68 -0.52 6.56
N GLY A 166 -13.59 -1.85 6.48
CA GLY A 166 -13.56 -2.60 5.23
C GLY A 166 -12.20 -2.63 4.52
N VAL A 167 -11.15 -2.01 5.08
CA VAL A 167 -9.82 -1.97 4.48
C VAL A 167 -8.81 -2.67 5.37
N GLN A 168 -8.23 -3.74 4.86
CA GLN A 168 -7.12 -4.46 5.50
C GLN A 168 -5.82 -4.03 4.85
N ILE A 169 -4.84 -3.65 5.67
CA ILE A 169 -3.50 -3.22 5.22
C ILE A 169 -2.47 -4.04 5.96
N VAL A 170 -1.56 -4.68 5.23
CA VAL A 170 -0.45 -5.49 5.76
C VAL A 170 0.86 -4.81 5.40
N ASN A 171 1.63 -4.42 6.41
CA ASN A 171 2.96 -3.83 6.24
C ASN A 171 4.04 -4.91 6.35
N SER A 172 5.00 -4.93 5.44
CA SER A 172 6.08 -5.92 5.45
C SER A 172 7.23 -5.58 6.40
N GLY A 173 7.34 -4.32 6.88
CA GLY A 173 8.47 -3.83 7.69
C GLY A 173 9.77 -3.57 6.92
N ARG A 174 9.93 -4.06 5.68
CA ARG A 174 11.12 -3.85 4.84
C ARG A 174 11.24 -2.39 4.39
N ALA A 175 12.47 -1.93 4.24
CA ALA A 175 12.74 -0.57 3.77
C ALA A 175 12.19 -0.35 2.35
N GLY A 176 11.40 0.73 2.18
CA GLY A 176 10.84 1.13 0.89
C GLY A 176 9.78 0.21 0.29
N SER A 177 9.29 -0.78 1.02
CA SER A 177 8.27 -1.70 0.51
C SER A 177 6.87 -1.09 0.52
N ASP A 178 6.05 -1.50 -0.45
CA ASP A 178 4.64 -1.16 -0.50
C ASP A 178 3.82 -2.05 0.43
N PRO A 179 2.82 -1.51 1.16
CA PRO A 179 1.89 -2.32 1.91
C PRO A 179 0.92 -3.06 0.99
N GLU A 180 0.50 -4.26 1.39
CA GLU A 180 -0.60 -4.97 0.74
C GLU A 180 -1.95 -4.43 1.23
N ILE A 181 -2.89 -4.19 0.29
CA ILE A 181 -4.22 -3.68 0.61
C ILE A 181 -5.29 -4.60 0.05
N ARG A 182 -6.27 -4.93 0.89
CA ARG A 182 -7.48 -5.68 0.52
C ARG A 182 -8.71 -4.88 0.97
N ILE A 183 -9.65 -4.66 0.06
CA ILE A 183 -10.89 -3.95 0.34
C ILE A 183 -12.04 -4.96 0.30
N ARG A 184 -12.72 -5.14 1.46
CA ARG A 184 -13.82 -6.10 1.64
C ARG A 184 -13.43 -7.55 1.31
N GLY A 185 -12.19 -7.93 1.64
CA GLY A 185 -11.64 -9.27 1.44
C GLY A 185 -11.06 -9.52 0.06
N THR A 186 -10.75 -10.78 -0.24
CA THR A 186 -10.22 -11.24 -1.52
C THR A 186 -11.38 -11.56 -2.46
N ASN A 187 -11.49 -10.82 -3.56
CA ASN A 187 -12.62 -10.92 -4.49
C ASN A 187 -12.34 -11.77 -5.73
N SER A 188 -11.08 -11.99 -6.03
CA SER A 188 -10.64 -12.77 -7.19
C SER A 188 -9.38 -13.55 -6.87
N ILE A 189 -9.18 -14.67 -7.54
CA ILE A 189 -7.95 -15.47 -7.47
C ILE A 189 -6.79 -14.85 -8.25
N ASN A 190 -7.09 -13.96 -9.22
CA ASN A 190 -6.09 -13.25 -10.04
C ASN A 190 -5.68 -11.87 -9.51
N GLY A 191 -5.87 -11.62 -8.24
CA GLY A 191 -5.43 -10.38 -7.61
C GLY A 191 -6.51 -9.72 -6.76
N TYR A 192 -6.05 -8.98 -5.80
CA TYR A 192 -6.87 -8.33 -4.77
C TYR A 192 -6.58 -6.83 -4.65
N LYS A 193 -5.54 -6.34 -5.35
CA LYS A 193 -5.09 -4.94 -5.24
C LYS A 193 -6.17 -3.99 -5.77
N PRO A 194 -6.46 -2.88 -5.04
CA PRO A 194 -7.34 -1.84 -5.53
C PRO A 194 -6.69 -1.06 -6.68
N LEU A 195 -7.51 -0.37 -7.45
CA LEU A 195 -7.06 0.64 -8.41
C LEU A 195 -6.70 1.92 -7.65
N TYR A 196 -5.52 2.49 -7.93
CA TYR A 196 -5.13 3.82 -7.48
C TYR A 196 -5.37 4.83 -8.60
N ILE A 197 -5.96 5.97 -8.24
CA ILE A 197 -6.16 7.08 -9.18
C ILE A 197 -5.46 8.29 -8.60
N VAL A 198 -4.37 8.70 -9.23
CA VAL A 198 -3.62 9.90 -8.82
C VAL A 198 -3.94 11.01 -9.79
N ASP A 199 -4.63 12.05 -9.31
CA ASP A 199 -5.02 13.21 -10.09
C ASP A 199 -5.74 12.87 -11.42
N GLY A 200 -6.53 11.78 -11.41
CA GLY A 200 -7.29 11.29 -12.56
C GLY A 200 -6.61 10.18 -13.36
N LEU A 201 -5.31 9.95 -13.21
CA LEU A 201 -4.58 8.90 -13.91
C LEU A 201 -4.61 7.57 -13.15
N PHE A 202 -4.87 6.46 -13.84
CA PHE A 202 -4.88 5.11 -13.31
C PHE A 202 -3.47 4.59 -13.01
N ASN A 203 -3.26 4.09 -11.80
CA ASN A 203 -1.97 3.60 -11.31
C ASN A 203 -2.13 2.25 -10.60
N ASP A 204 -1.07 1.43 -10.60
CA ASP A 204 -1.03 0.14 -9.91
C ASP A 204 -0.35 0.23 -8.53
N ASN A 205 0.39 1.33 -8.26
CA ASN A 205 0.99 1.69 -6.98
C ASN A 205 1.17 3.20 -6.84
N ILE A 206 1.45 3.66 -5.63
CA ILE A 206 1.67 5.09 -5.31
C ILE A 206 2.99 5.34 -4.56
N ASN A 207 3.95 4.44 -4.66
CA ASN A 207 5.24 4.54 -3.98
C ASN A 207 6.09 5.75 -4.41
N PHE A 208 5.78 6.32 -5.57
CA PHE A 208 6.43 7.52 -6.11
C PHE A 208 5.94 8.84 -5.47
N LEU A 209 4.83 8.82 -4.73
CA LEU A 209 4.32 10.00 -4.05
C LEU A 209 5.03 10.25 -2.71
N ASN A 210 5.13 11.53 -2.32
CA ASN A 210 5.44 11.90 -0.94
C ASN A 210 4.11 12.10 -0.18
N PRO A 211 3.93 11.51 1.01
CA PRO A 211 2.73 11.74 1.83
C PRO A 211 2.42 13.21 2.09
N GLU A 212 3.44 14.07 2.19
CA GLU A 212 3.32 15.50 2.41
C GLU A 212 2.70 16.26 1.21
N ASP A 213 2.72 15.68 0.02
CA ASP A 213 2.16 16.28 -1.19
C ASP A 213 0.69 15.88 -1.43
N ILE A 214 0.09 15.07 -0.55
CA ILE A 214 -1.30 14.61 -0.68
C ILE A 214 -2.25 15.59 0.00
N GLU A 215 -3.31 16.00 -0.68
CA GLU A 215 -4.42 16.80 -0.13
C GLU A 215 -5.50 15.90 0.50
N SER A 216 -5.88 14.81 -0.21
CA SER A 216 -6.88 13.86 0.27
C SER A 216 -6.72 12.48 -0.36
N MET A 217 -7.26 11.49 0.33
CA MET A 217 -7.45 10.12 -0.20
C MET A 217 -8.89 9.70 0.03
N GLU A 218 -9.60 9.40 -1.05
CA GLU A 218 -10.96 8.87 -1.02
C GLU A 218 -10.94 7.37 -1.33
N ILE A 219 -11.47 6.57 -0.39
CA ILE A 219 -11.57 5.11 -0.53
C ILE A 219 -13.01 4.77 -0.90
N LEU A 220 -13.19 4.34 -2.15
CA LEU A 220 -14.47 3.93 -2.70
C LEU A 220 -14.64 2.42 -2.55
N LYS A 221 -15.74 2.01 -1.93
CA LYS A 221 -16.02 0.59 -1.63
C LYS A 221 -17.35 0.09 -2.18
N ASP A 222 -18.27 1.00 -2.45
CA ASP A 222 -19.64 0.73 -2.84
C ASP A 222 -19.83 0.63 -4.37
N PRO A 223 -20.79 -0.17 -4.85
CA PRO A 223 -21.00 -0.38 -6.27
C PRO A 223 -21.39 0.89 -7.04
N SER A 224 -22.10 1.85 -6.41
CA SER A 224 -22.56 3.06 -7.10
C SER A 224 -21.41 4.02 -7.42
N SER A 225 -20.39 4.06 -6.57
CA SER A 225 -19.19 4.86 -6.78
C SER A 225 -18.15 4.13 -7.67
N LEU A 226 -18.08 2.80 -7.59
CA LEU A 226 -17.07 2.01 -8.29
C LEU A 226 -17.39 1.78 -9.78
N ALA A 227 -18.67 1.68 -10.17
CA ALA A 227 -19.07 1.28 -11.53
C ALA A 227 -18.57 2.26 -12.61
N ILE A 228 -18.37 3.53 -12.28
CA ILE A 228 -17.82 4.52 -13.21
C ILE A 228 -16.36 4.20 -13.62
N PHE A 229 -15.64 3.35 -12.87
CA PHE A 229 -14.27 2.88 -13.17
C PHE A 229 -14.26 1.53 -13.90
N GLY A 230 -15.45 0.93 -14.10
CA GLY A 230 -15.63 -0.26 -14.93
C GLY A 230 -14.75 -1.43 -14.55
N VAL A 231 -13.99 -1.90 -15.51
CA VAL A 231 -13.15 -3.11 -15.45
C VAL A 231 -12.00 -3.08 -14.42
N ARG A 232 -11.66 -1.92 -13.90
CA ARG A 232 -10.59 -1.76 -12.93
C ARG A 232 -11.06 -1.53 -11.50
N GLY A 233 -12.37 -1.22 -11.33
CA GLY A 233 -12.96 -0.90 -10.04
C GLY A 233 -13.31 -2.09 -9.16
N ALA A 234 -13.20 -3.32 -9.65
CA ALA A 234 -13.71 -4.52 -8.98
C ALA A 234 -13.15 -4.76 -7.56
N ASN A 235 -11.89 -4.46 -7.32
CA ASN A 235 -11.24 -4.65 -6.02
C ASN A 235 -11.28 -3.41 -5.11
N GLY A 236 -12.07 -2.39 -5.51
CA GLY A 236 -12.12 -1.08 -4.86
C GLY A 236 -11.22 -0.07 -5.54
N VAL A 237 -11.43 1.20 -5.24
CA VAL A 237 -10.69 2.33 -5.82
C VAL A 237 -10.21 3.26 -4.70
N ILE A 238 -8.96 3.68 -4.77
CA ILE A 238 -8.39 4.70 -3.92
C ILE A 238 -8.02 5.89 -4.80
N ILE A 239 -8.74 6.99 -4.63
CA ILE A 239 -8.48 8.24 -5.34
C ILE A 239 -7.54 9.08 -4.48
N ILE A 240 -6.48 9.56 -5.06
CA ILE A 240 -5.49 10.41 -4.42
C ILE A 240 -5.49 11.75 -5.15
N THR A 241 -5.76 12.80 -4.40
CA THR A 241 -5.65 14.18 -4.88
C THR A 241 -4.40 14.80 -4.31
N THR A 242 -3.50 15.29 -5.17
CA THR A 242 -2.31 16.01 -4.72
C THR A 242 -2.63 17.46 -4.38
N LYS A 243 -1.80 18.07 -3.53
CA LYS A 243 -1.98 19.44 -3.05
C LYS A 243 -2.01 20.44 -4.20
N LYS A 244 -2.96 21.37 -4.09
CA LYS A 244 -3.09 22.56 -4.94
C LYS A 244 -3.12 23.81 -4.06
N ALA A 245 -2.73 24.96 -4.61
CA ALA A 245 -2.83 26.19 -3.85
C ALA A 245 -4.31 26.57 -3.64
N LYS A 246 -4.62 27.02 -2.43
CA LYS A 246 -5.89 27.70 -2.09
C LYS A 246 -5.69 29.21 -2.22
N GLU A 247 -6.74 29.97 -2.53
CA GLU A 247 -6.66 31.42 -2.60
C GLU A 247 -6.08 32.00 -1.30
N GLY A 248 -5.12 32.93 -1.42
CA GLY A 248 -4.45 33.52 -0.27
C GLY A 248 -3.00 33.88 -0.55
N GLN A 249 -2.20 33.96 0.50
CA GLN A 249 -0.79 34.31 0.44
C GLN A 249 0.05 33.17 -0.15
N THR A 250 1.20 33.55 -0.73
CA THR A 250 2.24 32.59 -1.06
C THR A 250 2.87 32.07 0.23
N LEU A 251 2.84 30.75 0.41
CA LEU A 251 3.37 30.06 1.60
C LEU A 251 4.53 29.16 1.21
N VAL A 252 5.55 29.15 2.06
CA VAL A 252 6.64 28.17 2.00
C VAL A 252 6.50 27.24 3.20
N ASN A 253 6.32 25.95 2.94
CA ASN A 253 6.24 24.94 4.00
C ASN A 253 7.49 24.07 3.98
N ILE A 254 8.04 23.82 5.16
CA ILE A 254 9.17 22.90 5.38
C ILE A 254 8.73 21.88 6.43
N ASN A 255 8.62 20.63 6.02
CA ASN A 255 8.30 19.53 6.88
C ASN A 255 9.51 18.59 6.94
N THR A 256 10.03 18.35 8.12
CA THR A 256 11.18 17.45 8.32
C THR A 256 10.92 16.53 9.49
N SER A 257 11.26 15.26 9.31
CA SER A 257 11.23 14.28 10.38
C SER A 257 12.42 13.34 10.29
N PHE A 258 12.90 12.90 11.44
CA PHE A 258 13.96 11.90 11.54
C PHE A 258 13.69 10.98 12.72
N GLY A 259 14.24 9.78 12.67
CA GLY A 259 13.98 8.82 13.72
C GLY A 259 14.71 7.50 13.54
N PHE A 260 14.33 6.54 14.36
CA PHE A 260 14.95 5.22 14.41
C PHE A 260 13.89 4.13 14.41
N LYS A 261 14.25 3.02 13.75
CA LYS A 261 13.45 1.79 13.68
C LYS A 261 14.18 0.71 14.47
N LYS A 262 13.44 -0.06 15.27
CA LYS A 262 14.02 -1.17 16.06
C LYS A 262 13.07 -2.37 16.03
N VAL A 263 13.62 -3.55 15.81
CA VAL A 263 12.91 -4.82 16.02
C VAL A 263 12.79 -5.05 17.53
N VAL A 264 11.58 -5.13 18.05
CA VAL A 264 11.32 -5.26 19.49
C VAL A 264 10.85 -6.66 19.88
N ASP A 265 10.22 -7.38 18.96
CA ASP A 265 9.72 -8.74 19.17
C ASP A 265 10.54 -9.71 18.32
N LYS A 266 11.36 -10.55 18.96
CA LYS A 266 12.13 -11.62 18.34
C LYS A 266 11.40 -12.95 18.46
N VAL A 267 11.73 -13.89 17.58
CA VAL A 267 11.29 -15.28 17.69
C VAL A 267 12.09 -15.96 18.81
N LYS A 268 11.40 -16.67 19.68
CA LYS A 268 12.04 -17.40 20.78
C LYS A 268 12.61 -18.72 20.26
N LEU A 269 13.92 -18.79 20.19
CA LEU A 269 14.68 -19.97 19.78
C LEU A 269 15.51 -20.49 20.97
N VAL A 270 15.95 -21.75 20.89
CA VAL A 270 16.83 -22.34 21.91
C VAL A 270 18.24 -21.78 21.78
N ASN A 271 18.95 -21.76 22.90
CA ASN A 271 20.35 -21.39 22.99
C ASN A 271 21.28 -22.60 22.69
N GLY A 272 22.62 -22.36 22.68
CA GLY A 272 23.60 -23.39 22.32
C GLY A 272 23.55 -24.64 23.20
N SER A 273 23.40 -24.52 24.52
CA SER A 273 23.30 -25.69 25.42
C SER A 273 22.01 -26.47 25.24
N GLN A 274 20.88 -25.76 25.09
CA GLN A 274 19.58 -26.36 24.82
C GLN A 274 19.57 -27.05 23.45
N PHE A 275 20.18 -26.43 22.42
CA PHE A 275 20.34 -27.05 21.12
C PHE A 275 21.08 -28.39 21.21
N LYS A 276 22.21 -28.45 21.92
CA LYS A 276 23.01 -29.67 22.10
C LYS A 276 22.19 -30.78 22.78
N GLU A 277 21.42 -30.43 23.83
CA GLU A 277 20.52 -31.37 24.51
C GLU A 277 19.49 -31.96 23.54
N LEU A 278 18.74 -31.10 22.86
CA LEU A 278 17.68 -31.51 21.93
C LEU A 278 18.23 -32.28 20.72
N TYR A 279 19.37 -31.86 20.18
CA TYR A 279 19.96 -32.52 19.02
C TYR A 279 20.56 -33.90 19.37
N ASN A 280 21.21 -34.08 20.54
CA ASN A 280 21.67 -35.37 21.00
C ASN A 280 20.51 -36.35 21.21
N GLU A 281 19.39 -35.89 21.80
CA GLU A 281 18.20 -36.68 21.94
C GLU A 281 17.59 -37.05 20.58
N GLN A 282 17.55 -36.12 19.64
CA GLN A 282 17.10 -36.39 18.30
C GLN A 282 17.93 -37.48 17.62
N LEU A 283 19.27 -37.40 17.70
CA LEU A 283 20.18 -38.39 17.12
C LEU A 283 19.93 -39.78 17.77
N ALA A 284 19.80 -39.81 19.09
CA ALA A 284 19.47 -41.02 19.80
C ALA A 284 18.13 -41.62 19.35
N ASN A 285 17.09 -40.81 19.18
CA ASN A 285 15.78 -41.25 18.70
C ASN A 285 15.81 -41.76 17.24
N GLN A 286 16.81 -41.32 16.47
CA GLN A 286 17.04 -41.70 15.07
C GLN A 286 17.96 -42.93 14.93
N GLY A 287 18.60 -43.37 16.05
CA GLY A 287 19.61 -44.40 16.03
C GLY A 287 20.92 -43.96 15.37
N ASP A 288 21.16 -42.62 15.32
CA ASP A 288 22.40 -42.04 14.74
C ASP A 288 23.44 -41.84 15.84
N ASP A 289 24.71 -41.81 15.44
CA ASP A 289 25.82 -41.54 16.35
C ASP A 289 25.75 -40.08 16.89
N PRO A 290 26.20 -39.84 18.13
CA PRO A 290 26.31 -38.51 18.70
C PRO A 290 27.17 -37.59 17.84
N PHE A 291 26.74 -36.32 17.72
CA PHE A 291 27.52 -35.33 16.99
C PHE A 291 28.76 -34.92 17.76
N ASP A 292 29.92 -34.81 17.06
CA ASP A 292 31.15 -34.26 17.64
C ASP A 292 31.07 -32.72 17.70
N TYR A 293 30.93 -32.17 18.89
CA TYR A 293 30.83 -30.74 19.13
C TYR A 293 32.20 -30.03 19.21
N THR A 294 33.31 -30.70 18.90
CA THR A 294 34.64 -30.09 18.90
C THR A 294 34.68 -28.92 17.93
N GLY A 295 34.90 -27.68 18.45
CA GLY A 295 34.87 -26.45 17.67
C GLY A 295 33.46 -25.85 17.47
N TRP A 296 32.40 -26.49 18.01
CA TRP A 296 31.02 -26.05 17.96
C TRP A 296 30.47 -25.72 19.34
N ASP A 297 31.09 -24.75 20.03
CA ASP A 297 30.80 -24.37 21.43
C ASP A 297 30.26 -22.92 21.54
N ALA A 298 29.96 -22.29 20.43
CA ALA A 298 29.37 -20.95 20.43
C ALA A 298 27.95 -20.96 21.01
N ASN A 299 27.47 -19.77 21.34
CA ASN A 299 26.08 -19.51 21.72
C ASN A 299 25.59 -18.26 20.98
N THR A 300 25.45 -18.40 19.67
CA THR A 300 25.14 -17.28 18.75
C THR A 300 23.64 -17.04 18.67
N ASP A 301 23.18 -15.84 19.03
CA ASP A 301 21.85 -15.35 18.66
C ASP A 301 21.94 -14.69 17.28
N TRP A 302 21.65 -15.47 16.24
CA TRP A 302 21.70 -14.99 14.86
C TRP A 302 20.77 -13.82 14.57
N GLN A 303 19.69 -13.65 15.35
CA GLN A 303 18.79 -12.51 15.20
C GLN A 303 19.47 -11.22 15.70
N ASP A 304 20.27 -11.30 16.77
CA ASP A 304 21.06 -10.16 17.25
C ASP A 304 22.18 -9.79 16.27
N GLU A 305 22.78 -10.78 15.62
CA GLU A 305 23.85 -10.56 14.65
C GLU A 305 23.38 -9.82 13.39
N ILE A 306 22.16 -10.13 12.88
CA ILE A 306 21.66 -9.54 11.65
C ILE A 306 20.88 -8.23 11.83
N PHE A 307 20.31 -7.99 13.02
CA PHE A 307 19.44 -6.84 13.24
C PHE A 307 20.18 -5.62 13.77
N GLN A 308 19.89 -4.48 13.17
CA GLN A 308 20.38 -3.17 13.61
C GLN A 308 19.25 -2.21 13.99
N THR A 309 19.61 -1.16 14.74
CA THR A 309 18.77 0.02 14.88
C THR A 309 18.94 0.89 13.63
N ALA A 310 17.89 1.01 12.85
CA ALA A 310 17.89 1.62 11.53
C ALA A 310 17.44 3.08 11.57
N PHE A 311 18.09 3.95 10.80
CA PHE A 311 17.75 5.37 10.68
C PHE A 311 16.66 5.60 9.62
N ILE A 312 15.77 6.57 9.86
CA ILE A 312 14.73 7.00 8.92
C ILE A 312 14.60 8.52 8.93
N THR A 313 14.43 9.12 7.75
CA THR A 313 14.13 10.55 7.61
C THR A 313 13.21 10.82 6.43
N ASN A 314 12.31 11.79 6.59
CA ASN A 314 11.46 12.31 5.52
C ASN A 314 11.48 13.83 5.57
N ASN A 315 11.81 14.46 4.45
CA ASN A 315 11.96 15.90 4.32
C ASN A 315 11.19 16.37 3.10
N ASN A 316 10.38 17.42 3.26
CA ASN A 316 9.62 18.02 2.18
C ASN A 316 9.70 19.55 2.29
N ILE A 317 9.93 20.19 1.17
CA ILE A 317 9.85 21.64 1.03
C ILE A 317 8.83 21.92 -0.05
N SER A 318 7.82 22.73 0.25
CA SER A 318 6.83 23.13 -0.76
C SER A 318 6.56 24.62 -0.76
N ILE A 319 6.24 25.11 -1.95
CA ILE A 319 5.84 26.51 -2.20
C ILE A 319 4.47 26.47 -2.84
N THR A 320 3.53 27.20 -2.30
CA THR A 320 2.17 27.28 -2.79
C THR A 320 1.70 28.72 -2.87
N GLY A 321 0.96 29.08 -3.90
CA GLY A 321 0.40 30.42 -4.04
C GLY A 321 -0.76 30.41 -5.02
N ALA A 322 -1.78 31.24 -4.73
CA ALA A 322 -2.92 31.39 -5.60
C ALA A 322 -3.41 32.83 -5.66
N SER A 323 -3.86 33.22 -6.84
CA SER A 323 -4.61 34.42 -7.14
C SER A 323 -5.92 34.02 -7.84
N PRO A 324 -6.88 34.94 -8.09
CA PRO A 324 -8.12 34.60 -8.77
C PRO A 324 -7.96 33.94 -10.15
N LYS A 325 -6.82 34.17 -10.81
CA LYS A 325 -6.54 33.66 -12.16
C LYS A 325 -5.48 32.57 -12.23
N HIS A 326 -4.68 32.40 -11.20
CA HIS A 326 -3.54 31.51 -11.24
C HIS A 326 -3.30 30.86 -9.89
N SER A 327 -3.18 29.54 -9.85
CA SER A 327 -2.74 28.80 -8.67
C SER A 327 -1.60 27.86 -9.01
N PHE A 328 -0.61 27.77 -8.13
CA PHE A 328 0.53 26.88 -8.32
C PHE A 328 0.95 26.23 -7.02
N TYR A 329 1.42 24.99 -7.13
CA TYR A 329 2.09 24.23 -6.09
C TYR A 329 3.38 23.66 -6.65
N LEU A 330 4.45 23.70 -5.87
CA LEU A 330 5.72 23.00 -6.13
C LEU A 330 6.21 22.40 -4.82
N GLY A 331 6.32 21.08 -4.78
CA GLY A 331 6.88 20.30 -3.67
C GLY A 331 8.13 19.56 -4.10
N VAL A 332 9.15 19.50 -3.24
CA VAL A 332 10.35 18.67 -3.41
C VAL A 332 10.56 17.90 -2.13
N GLY A 333 10.62 16.57 -2.25
CA GLY A 333 10.76 15.66 -1.13
C GLY A 333 12.02 14.80 -1.22
N TYR A 334 12.62 14.51 -0.07
CA TYR A 334 13.68 13.53 0.10
C TYR A 334 13.35 12.62 1.25
N SER A 335 13.32 11.32 0.98
CA SER A 335 13.07 10.29 1.98
C SER A 335 14.23 9.28 1.97
N TYR A 336 14.66 8.88 3.15
CA TYR A 336 15.69 7.85 3.32
C TYR A 336 15.29 6.92 4.45
N GLU A 337 15.45 5.63 4.23
CA GLU A 337 15.11 4.56 5.17
C GLU A 337 16.16 3.46 5.16
N GLN A 338 16.79 3.20 6.30
CA GLN A 338 17.56 1.98 6.50
C GLN A 338 16.65 0.82 6.86
N GLY A 339 16.99 -0.39 6.41
CA GLY A 339 16.40 -1.63 6.88
C GLY A 339 16.89 -2.01 8.27
N ASN A 340 16.12 -2.84 8.97
CA ASN A 340 16.55 -3.39 10.25
C ASN A 340 17.56 -4.53 10.10
N ILE A 341 17.84 -4.99 8.87
CA ILE A 341 19.02 -5.81 8.55
C ILE A 341 20.09 -4.87 7.99
N GLU A 342 21.33 -5.13 8.35
CA GLU A 342 22.45 -4.30 7.90
C GLU A 342 22.52 -4.24 6.37
N HIS A 343 23.06 -3.11 5.85
CA HIS A 343 23.21 -2.79 4.43
C HIS A 343 21.91 -2.58 3.63
N GLU A 344 20.74 -2.86 4.17
CA GLU A 344 19.48 -2.47 3.51
C GLU A 344 19.29 -0.95 3.54
N LYS A 345 19.15 -0.32 2.37
CA LYS A 345 18.98 1.14 2.25
C LYS A 345 18.00 1.45 1.13
N PHE A 346 17.02 2.27 1.44
CA PHE A 346 16.08 2.82 0.47
C PHE A 346 16.20 4.34 0.46
N SER A 347 16.18 4.96 -0.71
CA SER A 347 16.06 6.41 -0.81
C SER A 347 15.16 6.82 -1.96
N LYS A 348 14.47 7.95 -1.77
CA LYS A 348 13.54 8.49 -2.74
C LYS A 348 13.65 10.00 -2.78
N VAL A 349 13.79 10.56 -3.99
CA VAL A 349 13.61 11.99 -4.28
C VAL A 349 12.33 12.14 -5.05
N THR A 350 11.48 13.08 -4.67
CA THR A 350 10.20 13.37 -5.33
C THR A 350 10.09 14.82 -5.71
N ILE A 351 9.40 15.08 -6.81
CA ILE A 351 9.01 16.43 -7.26
C ILE A 351 7.52 16.35 -7.59
N ASN A 352 6.73 17.22 -6.98
CA ASN A 352 5.34 17.42 -7.31
C ASN A 352 5.13 18.87 -7.78
N ALA A 353 4.47 19.06 -8.92
CA ALA A 353 4.15 20.40 -9.44
C ALA A 353 2.73 20.40 -9.98
N SER A 354 1.93 21.36 -9.58
CA SER A 354 0.61 21.61 -10.16
C SER A 354 0.45 23.09 -10.47
N ASN A 355 -0.26 23.35 -11.55
CA ASN A 355 -0.52 24.71 -12.00
C ASN A 355 -1.87 24.75 -12.69
N ASP A 356 -2.75 25.63 -12.22
CA ASP A 356 -4.05 25.91 -12.81
C ASP A 356 -4.09 27.37 -13.21
N TYR A 357 -4.50 27.65 -14.45
CA TYR A 357 -4.61 29.00 -15.00
C TYR A 357 -5.97 29.25 -15.63
N LYS A 358 -6.69 30.24 -15.11
CA LYS A 358 -7.97 30.73 -15.66
C LYS A 358 -7.69 31.76 -16.74
N ILE A 359 -7.61 31.34 -17.99
CA ILE A 359 -7.31 32.19 -19.14
C ILE A 359 -8.42 33.23 -19.36
N THR A 360 -9.67 32.77 -19.31
CA THR A 360 -10.88 33.57 -19.34
C THR A 360 -11.86 33.04 -18.30
N ASP A 361 -13.02 33.69 -18.14
CA ASP A 361 -14.06 33.20 -17.21
C ASP A 361 -14.65 31.86 -17.62
N PHE A 362 -14.55 31.49 -18.89
CA PHE A 362 -15.08 30.23 -19.43
C PHE A 362 -13.98 29.21 -19.80
N LEU A 363 -12.68 29.57 -19.75
CA LEU A 363 -11.59 28.68 -20.13
C LEU A 363 -10.54 28.58 -19.02
N LYS A 364 -10.38 27.38 -18.49
CA LYS A 364 -9.33 27.01 -17.55
C LYS A 364 -8.41 25.97 -18.18
N VAL A 365 -7.12 26.11 -18.00
CA VAL A 365 -6.11 25.10 -18.35
C VAL A 365 -5.26 24.78 -17.13
N GLY A 366 -4.74 23.57 -17.07
CA GLY A 366 -3.88 23.19 -15.96
C GLY A 366 -3.01 21.99 -16.30
N PHE A 367 -2.00 21.80 -15.48
CA PHE A 367 -1.18 20.59 -15.50
C PHE A 367 -0.85 20.12 -14.09
N GLN A 368 -0.58 18.84 -13.98
CA GLN A 368 -0.05 18.19 -12.78
C GLN A 368 1.10 17.28 -13.19
N PHE A 369 2.15 17.28 -12.39
CA PHE A 369 3.35 16.48 -12.63
C PHE A 369 3.88 15.93 -11.32
N ASN A 370 4.16 14.62 -11.30
CA ASN A 370 4.80 13.88 -10.22
C ASN A 370 6.03 13.18 -10.77
N GLY A 371 7.21 13.55 -10.28
CA GLY A 371 8.47 12.93 -10.63
C GLY A 371 9.07 12.20 -9.43
N ALA A 372 9.67 11.04 -9.63
CA ALA A 372 10.38 10.32 -8.58
C ALA A 372 11.63 9.63 -9.11
N ARG A 373 12.70 9.68 -8.32
CA ARG A 373 13.86 8.79 -8.42
C ARG A 373 13.95 7.98 -7.14
N MET A 374 13.95 6.66 -7.27
CA MET A 374 14.01 5.72 -6.15
C MET A 374 15.23 4.83 -6.30
N LEU A 375 15.94 4.62 -5.20
CA LEU A 375 17.00 3.62 -5.08
C LEU A 375 16.45 2.52 -4.17
N PRO A 376 15.99 1.38 -4.74
CA PRO A 376 15.43 0.27 -3.99
C PRO A 376 16.46 -0.33 -3.03
N ALA A 377 15.99 -0.85 -1.91
CA ALA A 377 16.84 -1.58 -0.97
C ALA A 377 17.25 -2.93 -1.57
N ASP A 378 18.50 -3.33 -1.33
CA ASP A 378 18.98 -4.69 -1.53
C ASP A 378 18.47 -5.56 -0.36
N SER A 379 17.27 -6.12 -0.53
CA SER A 379 16.53 -6.78 0.54
C SER A 379 17.18 -8.10 0.95
N LYS A 380 17.46 -8.25 2.24
CA LYS A 380 18.00 -9.47 2.85
C LYS A 380 16.90 -10.33 3.47
N GLN A 381 17.17 -11.60 3.67
CA GLN A 381 16.23 -12.55 4.26
C GLN A 381 16.55 -12.79 5.73
N VAL A 382 15.51 -12.87 6.56
CA VAL A 382 15.64 -13.22 7.99
C VAL A 382 15.62 -14.73 8.23
N LEU A 383 15.17 -15.51 7.26
CA LEU A 383 14.90 -16.94 7.40
C LEU A 383 16.12 -17.74 7.85
N ASN A 384 17.31 -17.45 7.31
CA ASN A 384 18.53 -18.14 7.70
C ASN A 384 18.89 -17.90 9.16
N ALA A 385 18.59 -16.71 9.71
CA ALA A 385 18.81 -16.41 11.12
C ALA A 385 17.88 -17.18 12.07
N LEU A 386 16.66 -17.54 11.61
CA LEU A 386 15.77 -18.40 12.37
C LEU A 386 16.19 -19.87 12.34
N ARG A 387 16.88 -20.30 11.31
CA ARG A 387 17.23 -21.70 11.05
C ARG A 387 18.64 -22.07 11.47
N ALA A 388 19.59 -21.15 11.45
CA ALA A 388 20.98 -21.42 11.76
C ALA A 388 21.13 -21.88 13.21
N THR A 389 21.93 -22.96 13.40
CA THR A 389 22.20 -23.51 14.73
C THR A 389 22.97 -22.49 15.58
N PRO A 390 22.64 -22.36 16.90
CA PRO A 390 23.31 -21.42 17.79
C PRO A 390 24.73 -21.84 18.18
N ILE A 391 25.11 -23.12 17.95
CA ILE A 391 26.45 -23.62 18.31
C ILE A 391 27.55 -23.21 17.33
N ALA A 392 27.19 -22.65 16.16
CA ALA A 392 28.15 -22.20 15.18
C ALA A 392 28.68 -20.79 15.52
N PRO A 393 30.01 -20.57 15.55
CA PRO A 393 30.58 -19.24 15.69
C PRO A 393 30.30 -18.41 14.41
N VAL A 394 30.13 -17.11 14.56
CA VAL A 394 29.88 -16.19 13.42
C VAL A 394 31.11 -16.12 12.50
N TYR A 395 32.29 -16.00 13.10
CA TYR A 395 33.53 -15.68 12.39
C TYR A 395 34.72 -16.47 12.96
N ASN A 396 35.63 -16.90 12.09
CA ASN A 396 36.88 -17.51 12.48
C ASN A 396 38.02 -16.49 12.35
N ASN A 397 38.60 -16.09 13.50
CA ASN A 397 39.62 -15.05 13.55
C ASN A 397 40.95 -15.49 12.96
N GLU A 398 41.27 -16.80 13.02
CA GLU A 398 42.53 -17.34 12.52
C GLU A 398 42.60 -17.26 10.99
N TYR A 399 41.50 -17.59 10.33
CA TYR A 399 41.38 -17.56 8.86
C TYR A 399 40.90 -16.21 8.32
N GLY A 400 40.36 -15.34 9.19
CA GLY A 400 39.80 -14.07 8.75
C GLY A 400 38.54 -14.22 7.92
N LEU A 401 37.72 -15.26 8.18
CA LEU A 401 36.56 -15.64 7.38
C LEU A 401 35.31 -15.91 8.25
N TYR A 402 34.12 -15.69 7.69
CA TYR A 402 32.87 -16.17 8.28
C TYR A 402 32.88 -17.71 8.31
N THR A 403 32.34 -18.30 9.38
CA THR A 403 32.33 -19.75 9.57
C THR A 403 31.17 -20.38 8.79
N ALA A 404 31.43 -21.46 8.06
CA ALA A 404 30.39 -22.31 7.52
C ALA A 404 29.59 -22.95 8.67
N LEU A 405 28.32 -23.25 8.46
CA LEU A 405 27.52 -24.00 9.42
C LEU A 405 27.97 -25.48 9.48
N PRO A 406 27.62 -26.23 10.54
CA PRO A 406 27.95 -27.66 10.66
C PRO A 406 27.46 -28.48 9.47
N GLU A 407 28.08 -29.69 9.27
CA GLU A 407 27.81 -30.59 8.16
C GLU A 407 26.33 -30.92 7.97
N PHE A 408 25.60 -31.10 9.07
CA PHE A 408 24.18 -31.41 9.04
C PHE A 408 23.30 -30.25 8.51
N GLN A 409 23.85 -29.06 8.34
CA GLN A 409 23.07 -27.86 7.98
C GLN A 409 23.61 -27.09 6.78
N LYS A 410 24.96 -27.05 6.57
CA LYS A 410 25.63 -26.21 5.57
C LYS A 410 25.19 -26.44 4.12
N ALA A 411 24.67 -27.63 3.79
CA ALA A 411 24.14 -27.93 2.48
C ALA A 411 22.81 -27.23 2.17
N GLN A 412 22.09 -26.79 3.21
CA GLN A 412 20.74 -26.23 3.09
C GLN A 412 20.70 -24.72 3.29
N ILE A 413 21.49 -24.22 4.22
CA ILE A 413 21.57 -22.78 4.53
C ILE A 413 23.03 -22.39 4.80
N ASN A 414 23.30 -21.11 4.59
CA ASN A 414 24.58 -20.49 4.95
C ASN A 414 24.51 -19.81 6.31
N ASN A 415 25.69 -19.51 6.87
CA ASN A 415 25.81 -18.54 7.94
C ASN A 415 25.10 -17.25 7.57
N PRO A 416 24.14 -16.76 8.38
CA PRO A 416 23.36 -15.57 8.06
C PRO A 416 24.19 -14.33 7.73
N MET A 417 25.32 -14.14 8.39
CA MET A 417 26.21 -12.99 8.16
C MET A 417 26.93 -13.05 6.82
N VAL A 418 27.07 -14.23 6.22
CA VAL A 418 27.57 -14.34 4.83
C VAL A 418 26.62 -13.64 3.84
N ASP A 419 25.32 -13.83 4.02
CA ASP A 419 24.33 -13.19 3.14
C ASP A 419 24.21 -11.68 3.41
N VAL A 420 24.38 -11.26 4.67
CA VAL A 420 24.31 -9.86 5.08
C VAL A 420 25.58 -9.10 4.67
N GLU A 421 26.79 -9.63 4.93
CA GLU A 421 28.04 -8.92 4.75
C GLU A 421 28.72 -9.18 3.40
N LEU A 422 28.92 -10.45 3.04
CA LEU A 422 29.69 -10.80 1.83
C LEU A 422 28.89 -10.63 0.54
N LYS A 423 27.57 -10.59 0.65
CA LYS A 423 26.68 -10.24 -0.46
C LYS A 423 26.06 -8.85 -0.27
N ALA A 424 26.69 -7.99 0.55
CA ALA A 424 26.23 -6.62 0.75
C ALA A 424 26.53 -5.75 -0.48
N ASN A 425 25.63 -4.79 -0.74
CA ASN A 425 25.81 -3.78 -1.79
C ASN A 425 26.09 -4.36 -3.20
N THR A 426 25.69 -5.60 -3.45
CA THR A 426 25.87 -6.30 -4.72
C THR A 426 24.86 -5.92 -5.79
N THR A 427 23.89 -5.09 -5.47
CA THR A 427 22.87 -4.61 -6.39
C THR A 427 22.92 -3.08 -6.51
N LYS A 428 22.98 -2.59 -7.74
CA LYS A 428 22.82 -1.17 -8.08
C LYS A 428 21.55 -1.03 -8.91
N ALA A 429 20.45 -0.64 -8.26
CA ALA A 429 19.15 -0.45 -8.90
C ALA A 429 18.70 1.01 -8.80
N GLU A 430 18.13 1.51 -9.87
CA GLU A 430 17.58 2.87 -9.97
C GLU A 430 16.25 2.83 -10.71
N ASN A 431 15.21 3.35 -10.06
CA ASN A 431 13.89 3.46 -10.64
C ASN A 431 13.55 4.93 -10.82
N TYR A 432 13.17 5.31 -12.03
CA TYR A 432 12.69 6.64 -12.39
C TYR A 432 11.22 6.57 -12.76
N ARG A 433 10.43 7.54 -12.30
CA ARG A 433 9.04 7.67 -12.70
C ARG A 433 8.69 9.11 -12.96
N ALA A 434 7.95 9.35 -14.05
CA ALA A 434 7.38 10.64 -14.41
C ALA A 434 5.91 10.41 -14.76
N SER A 435 5.01 10.97 -13.95
CA SER A 435 3.57 10.80 -14.08
C SER A 435 2.91 12.18 -14.07
N GLY A 436 1.96 12.44 -14.96
CA GLY A 436 1.28 13.71 -14.96
C GLY A 436 0.18 13.82 -16.00
N ASN A 437 -0.51 14.94 -15.96
CA ASN A 437 -1.56 15.26 -16.91
C ASN A 437 -1.53 16.74 -17.31
N ILE A 438 -2.14 16.99 -18.47
CA ILE A 438 -2.49 18.34 -18.96
C ILE A 438 -3.98 18.31 -19.25
N TYR A 439 -4.71 19.35 -18.83
CA TYR A 439 -6.13 19.43 -19.06
C TYR A 439 -6.59 20.84 -19.47
N GLY A 440 -7.67 20.86 -20.21
CA GLY A 440 -8.45 22.04 -20.52
C GLY A 440 -9.90 21.85 -20.10
N GLU A 441 -10.50 22.90 -19.55
CA GLU A 441 -11.89 22.91 -19.10
C GLU A 441 -12.58 24.15 -19.66
N VAL A 442 -13.71 23.95 -20.34
CA VAL A 442 -14.48 25.00 -20.99
C VAL A 442 -15.91 24.98 -20.47
N ASP A 443 -16.32 26.10 -19.86
CA ASP A 443 -17.70 26.34 -19.41
C ASP A 443 -18.48 27.05 -20.51
N PHE A 444 -19.67 26.53 -20.88
CA PHE A 444 -20.50 27.11 -21.93
C PHE A 444 -21.99 26.90 -21.66
N LEU A 445 -22.84 27.68 -22.28
CA LEU A 445 -24.28 27.63 -22.12
C LEU A 445 -24.76 27.64 -20.65
N LYS A 446 -24.01 28.29 -19.75
CA LYS A 446 -24.24 28.42 -18.28
C LYS A 446 -24.23 27.12 -17.45
N HIS A 447 -24.53 25.99 -18.06
CA HIS A 447 -24.77 24.73 -17.35
C HIS A 447 -23.85 23.59 -17.81
N PHE A 448 -23.10 23.79 -18.88
CA PHE A 448 -22.24 22.76 -19.45
C PHE A 448 -20.77 23.06 -19.19
N THR A 449 -20.04 22.04 -18.75
CA THR A 449 -18.59 22.04 -18.65
C THR A 449 -18.04 20.90 -19.51
N PHE A 450 -17.18 21.24 -20.47
CA PHE A 450 -16.41 20.24 -21.21
C PHE A 450 -14.98 20.22 -20.70
N LYS A 451 -14.50 19.03 -20.32
CA LYS A 451 -13.12 18.81 -19.87
C LYS A 451 -12.44 17.78 -20.76
N ALA A 452 -11.29 18.16 -21.31
CA ALA A 452 -10.38 17.25 -21.99
C ALA A 452 -9.09 17.13 -21.17
N MET A 453 -8.65 15.90 -20.91
CA MET A 453 -7.43 15.62 -20.15
C MET A 453 -6.61 14.55 -20.87
N PHE A 454 -5.30 14.83 -20.99
CA PHE A 454 -4.31 13.90 -21.48
C PHE A 454 -3.33 13.60 -20.35
N SER A 455 -3.15 12.34 -20.03
CA SER A 455 -2.32 11.87 -18.93
C SER A 455 -1.29 10.86 -19.42
N MET A 456 -0.09 10.92 -18.86
CA MET A 456 1.00 9.98 -19.16
C MET A 456 1.73 9.59 -17.88
N ASP A 457 2.10 8.31 -17.78
CA ASP A 457 2.98 7.78 -16.75
C ASP A 457 4.08 6.95 -17.43
N TYR A 458 5.32 7.31 -17.15
CA TYR A 458 6.50 6.62 -17.65
C TYR A 458 7.35 6.17 -16.47
N ALA A 459 7.59 4.87 -16.40
CA ALA A 459 8.49 4.26 -15.42
C ALA A 459 9.67 3.59 -16.13
N SER A 460 10.88 3.80 -15.63
CA SER A 460 12.10 3.16 -16.11
C SER A 460 12.86 2.57 -14.94
N ASN A 461 12.87 1.24 -14.86
CA ASN A 461 13.52 0.47 -13.82
C ASN A 461 14.81 -0.13 -14.40
N ASN A 462 15.95 0.16 -13.77
CA ASN A 462 17.25 -0.31 -14.21
C ASN A 462 17.94 -1.01 -13.05
N GLY A 463 18.57 -2.14 -13.30
CA GLY A 463 19.32 -2.86 -12.28
C GLY A 463 20.54 -3.55 -12.82
N ARG A 464 21.58 -3.61 -11.99
CA ARG A 464 22.76 -4.43 -12.17
C ARG A 464 23.02 -5.18 -10.87
N THR A 465 23.29 -6.47 -10.99
CA THR A 465 23.59 -7.31 -9.83
C THR A 465 24.92 -8.02 -10.08
N TYR A 466 25.76 -8.00 -9.08
CA TYR A 466 27.04 -8.68 -9.04
C TYR A 466 26.95 -9.88 -8.10
N THR A 467 27.40 -11.03 -8.54
CA THR A 467 27.53 -12.22 -7.69
C THR A 467 29.01 -12.41 -7.36
N PRO A 468 29.42 -12.22 -6.09
CA PRO A 468 30.79 -12.39 -5.64
C PRO A 468 31.18 -13.86 -5.52
N ILE A 469 32.48 -14.15 -5.51
CA ILE A 469 33.01 -15.41 -5.00
C ILE A 469 33.01 -15.32 -3.47
N VAL A 470 32.24 -16.17 -2.81
CA VAL A 470 32.11 -16.19 -1.36
C VAL A 470 32.95 -17.32 -0.78
N LYS A 471 33.93 -16.97 0.04
CA LYS A 471 34.77 -17.92 0.77
C LYS A 471 34.37 -17.91 2.24
N VAL A 472 34.33 -19.08 2.85
CA VAL A 472 34.02 -19.28 4.28
C VAL A 472 35.05 -20.22 4.89
N TYR A 473 35.27 -20.09 6.20
CA TYR A 473 35.96 -21.11 6.96
C TYR A 473 35.05 -22.33 7.13
N ASP A 474 35.57 -23.51 6.78
CA ASP A 474 34.84 -24.78 6.91
C ASP A 474 35.80 -25.81 7.55
N ALA A 475 35.53 -26.15 8.79
CA ALA A 475 36.36 -27.09 9.55
C ALA A 475 36.41 -28.52 8.94
N ALA A 476 35.43 -28.88 8.12
CA ALA A 476 35.37 -30.20 7.46
C ALA A 476 36.21 -30.27 6.19
N VAL A 477 36.73 -29.15 5.70
CA VAL A 477 37.52 -29.09 4.45
C VAL A 477 39.01 -29.01 4.78
N ASN A 478 39.81 -29.82 4.09
CA ASN A 478 41.28 -29.79 4.23
C ASN A 478 41.80 -28.40 3.83
N GLY A 479 42.53 -27.72 4.72
CA GLY A 479 42.96 -26.33 4.56
C GLY A 479 41.95 -25.27 5.03
N GLY A 480 40.81 -25.66 5.59
CA GLY A 480 39.89 -24.76 6.31
C GLY A 480 39.13 -23.76 5.47
N ILE A 481 39.23 -23.81 4.11
CA ILE A 481 38.56 -22.82 3.25
C ILE A 481 37.64 -23.52 2.23
N SER A 482 36.36 -23.17 2.28
CA SER A 482 35.35 -23.59 1.30
C SER A 482 34.86 -22.39 0.48
N THR A 483 34.45 -22.67 -0.75
CA THR A 483 33.85 -21.66 -1.65
C THR A 483 32.37 -21.99 -1.85
N LEU A 484 31.51 -21.06 -1.53
CA LEU A 484 30.07 -21.23 -1.70
C LEU A 484 29.65 -20.98 -3.14
N GLY A 485 28.68 -21.76 -3.62
CA GLY A 485 28.11 -21.62 -4.95
C GLY A 485 29.03 -22.10 -6.07
N THR A 486 29.02 -21.42 -7.23
CA THR A 486 29.76 -21.83 -8.43
C THR A 486 31.24 -21.50 -8.39
N GLY A 487 31.70 -20.72 -7.41
CA GLY A 487 33.06 -20.20 -7.34
C GLY A 487 33.44 -19.25 -8.48
N LYS A 488 32.45 -18.69 -9.17
CA LYS A 488 32.60 -17.74 -10.28
C LYS A 488 31.85 -16.45 -9.99
N THR A 489 32.46 -15.32 -10.33
CA THR A 489 31.75 -14.05 -10.32
C THR A 489 30.79 -13.97 -11.52
N GLU A 490 29.67 -13.30 -11.33
CA GLU A 490 28.66 -13.07 -12.36
C GLU A 490 28.16 -11.64 -12.32
N VAL A 491 27.83 -11.08 -13.47
CA VAL A 491 27.10 -9.81 -13.57
C VAL A 491 25.82 -10.04 -14.36
N SER A 492 24.72 -9.63 -13.79
CA SER A 492 23.44 -9.52 -14.50
C SER A 492 23.00 -8.06 -14.60
N GLN A 493 22.23 -7.74 -15.62
CA GLN A 493 21.70 -6.41 -15.88
C GLN A 493 20.31 -6.53 -16.48
N PHE A 494 19.40 -5.67 -16.05
CA PHE A 494 18.10 -5.52 -16.68
C PHE A 494 17.76 -4.06 -16.92
N LYS A 495 16.91 -3.84 -17.91
CA LYS A 495 16.24 -2.57 -18.17
C LYS A 495 14.77 -2.85 -18.49
N GLU A 496 13.89 -2.18 -17.75
CA GLU A 496 12.44 -2.30 -17.91
C GLU A 496 11.84 -0.90 -18.06
N ASN A 497 11.00 -0.74 -19.05
CA ASN A 497 10.25 0.49 -19.26
C ASN A 497 8.76 0.16 -19.30
N GLU A 498 7.96 0.92 -18.56
CA GLU A 498 6.50 0.87 -18.60
C GLU A 498 5.97 2.24 -19.01
N THR A 499 5.03 2.26 -19.95
CA THR A 499 4.39 3.49 -20.43
C THR A 499 2.88 3.35 -20.35
N LYS A 500 2.23 4.27 -19.65
CA LYS A 500 0.77 4.37 -19.58
C LYS A 500 0.33 5.70 -20.18
N VAL A 501 -0.68 5.66 -21.03
CA VAL A 501 -1.28 6.86 -21.64
C VAL A 501 -2.78 6.78 -21.46
N GLN A 502 -3.37 7.87 -20.98
CA GLN A 502 -4.82 7.98 -20.77
C GLN A 502 -5.33 9.28 -21.36
N SER A 503 -6.47 9.24 -22.03
CA SER A 503 -7.17 10.44 -22.50
C SER A 503 -8.63 10.37 -22.06
N ASP A 504 -9.10 11.44 -21.44
CA ASP A 504 -10.45 11.57 -20.91
C ASP A 504 -11.13 12.78 -21.55
N TYR A 505 -12.32 12.58 -22.07
CA TYR A 505 -13.19 13.62 -22.64
C TYR A 505 -14.53 13.56 -21.94
N LEU A 506 -14.85 14.60 -21.17
CA LEU A 506 -16.02 14.62 -20.29
C LEU A 506 -16.88 15.83 -20.58
N LEU A 507 -18.17 15.59 -20.75
CA LEU A 507 -19.21 16.63 -20.85
C LEU A 507 -20.10 16.53 -19.62
N THR A 508 -20.13 17.57 -18.80
CA THR A 508 -20.92 17.64 -17.58
C THR A 508 -21.97 18.73 -17.71
N TYR A 509 -23.20 18.37 -17.42
CA TYR A 509 -24.34 19.28 -17.26
C TYR A 509 -24.67 19.39 -15.77
N THR A 510 -24.72 20.63 -15.25
CA THR A 510 -25.12 20.89 -13.86
C THR A 510 -26.16 21.98 -13.84
N ASN A 511 -27.31 21.70 -13.24
CA ASN A 511 -28.38 22.68 -13.10
C ASN A 511 -29.22 22.43 -11.84
N SER A 512 -29.84 23.52 -11.38
CA SER A 512 -30.74 23.54 -10.23
C SER A 512 -32.06 24.20 -10.69
N PHE A 513 -33.16 23.49 -10.59
CA PHE A 513 -34.50 23.93 -11.04
C PHE A 513 -35.39 24.15 -9.82
N ASP A 514 -36.50 24.86 -10.02
CA ASP A 514 -37.54 25.09 -9.03
C ASP A 514 -36.96 25.55 -7.67
N ASN A 515 -36.29 26.72 -7.69
CA ASN A 515 -35.66 27.34 -6.51
C ASN A 515 -34.75 26.39 -5.72
N GLY A 516 -34.07 25.45 -6.37
CA GLY A 516 -33.17 24.51 -5.72
C GLY A 516 -33.81 23.20 -5.27
N ASN A 517 -35.09 22.98 -5.53
CA ASN A 517 -35.77 21.73 -5.21
C ASN A 517 -35.23 20.54 -6.01
N HIS A 518 -34.84 20.78 -7.25
CA HIS A 518 -34.27 19.76 -8.14
C HIS A 518 -32.82 20.10 -8.49
N ASN A 519 -31.88 19.32 -8.02
CA ASN A 519 -30.46 19.48 -8.35
C ASN A 519 -30.00 18.29 -9.19
N LEU A 520 -29.50 18.56 -10.38
CA LEU A 520 -29.10 17.53 -11.36
C LEU A 520 -27.67 17.78 -11.80
N THR A 521 -26.85 16.76 -11.72
CA THR A 521 -25.53 16.67 -12.37
C THR A 521 -25.51 15.44 -13.25
N ALA A 522 -25.35 15.63 -14.57
CA ALA A 522 -25.24 14.55 -15.55
C ALA A 522 -23.90 14.64 -16.27
N THR A 523 -23.13 13.57 -16.30
CA THR A 523 -21.83 13.51 -16.98
C THR A 523 -21.86 12.40 -18.03
N ALA A 524 -21.42 12.72 -19.24
CA ALA A 524 -21.12 11.74 -20.29
C ALA A 524 -19.63 11.82 -20.62
N GLY A 525 -18.99 10.70 -20.91
CA GLY A 525 -17.57 10.68 -21.16
C GLY A 525 -17.09 9.57 -22.08
N PHE A 526 -15.94 9.82 -22.66
CA PHE A 526 -15.17 8.87 -23.45
C PHE A 526 -13.75 8.84 -22.92
N THR A 527 -13.24 7.63 -22.64
CA THR A 527 -11.89 7.42 -22.09
C THR A 527 -11.13 6.40 -22.90
N THR A 528 -9.86 6.66 -23.13
CA THR A 528 -8.92 5.68 -23.68
C THR A 528 -7.80 5.45 -22.67
N TYR A 529 -7.34 4.22 -22.58
CA TYR A 529 -6.22 3.84 -21.74
C TYR A 529 -5.34 2.84 -22.48
N TYR A 530 -4.05 3.12 -22.53
CA TYR A 530 -3.01 2.27 -23.10
C TYR A 530 -1.91 2.02 -22.07
N ASN A 531 -1.44 0.78 -21.99
CA ASN A 531 -0.31 0.38 -21.14
C ASN A 531 0.59 -0.57 -21.91
N SER A 532 1.89 -0.30 -21.91
CA SER A 532 2.92 -1.16 -22.50
C SER A 532 4.08 -1.35 -21.55
N LEU A 533 4.66 -2.54 -21.59
CA LEU A 533 5.88 -2.89 -20.87
C LEU A 533 6.88 -3.51 -21.82
N SER A 534 8.14 -3.10 -21.68
CA SER A 534 9.28 -3.69 -22.40
C SER A 534 10.41 -3.92 -21.41
N ARG A 535 10.90 -5.15 -21.35
CA ARG A 535 12.02 -5.54 -20.49
C ARG A 535 13.06 -6.29 -21.30
N LEU A 536 14.32 -5.98 -21.05
CA LEU A 536 15.51 -6.69 -21.54
C LEU A 536 16.39 -7.01 -20.34
N ASP A 537 16.84 -8.24 -20.24
CA ASP A 537 17.80 -8.70 -19.24
C ASP A 537 18.90 -9.56 -19.88
N GLY A 538 20.03 -9.63 -19.21
CA GLY A 538 21.15 -10.45 -19.60
C GLY A 538 22.14 -10.65 -18.47
N ALA A 539 22.90 -11.75 -18.54
CA ALA A 539 23.93 -12.05 -17.56
C ALA A 539 25.14 -12.71 -18.22
N ARG A 540 26.30 -12.56 -17.59
CA ARG A 540 27.53 -13.29 -17.92
C ARG A 540 28.35 -13.59 -16.68
N LYS A 541 29.00 -14.75 -16.69
CA LYS A 541 29.96 -15.18 -15.67
C LYS A 541 31.38 -14.81 -16.07
N GLN A 542 32.30 -14.84 -15.12
CA GLN A 542 33.73 -14.69 -15.42
C GLN A 542 34.25 -15.78 -16.35
N GLY A 543 35.16 -15.42 -17.21
CA GLY A 543 35.95 -16.35 -18.04
C GLY A 543 37.11 -16.99 -17.29
N VAL A 544 37.83 -17.88 -17.93
CA VAL A 544 39.02 -18.52 -17.37
C VAL A 544 40.13 -17.47 -17.12
N GLY A 545 40.61 -17.40 -15.89
CA GLY A 545 41.67 -16.48 -15.49
C GLY A 545 41.28 -15.02 -15.31
N LEU A 546 39.97 -14.71 -15.48
CA LEU A 546 39.45 -13.35 -15.32
C LEU A 546 38.34 -13.32 -14.24
N VAL A 547 38.58 -12.63 -13.15
CA VAL A 547 37.57 -12.36 -12.11
C VAL A 547 36.92 -11.00 -12.38
N ILE A 548 35.60 -10.95 -12.42
CA ILE A 548 34.89 -9.67 -12.55
C ILE A 548 35.08 -8.88 -11.24
N PRO A 549 35.62 -7.65 -11.28
CA PRO A 549 35.91 -6.89 -10.06
C PRO A 549 34.64 -6.49 -9.34
N ASP A 550 34.72 -6.49 -8.01
CA ASP A 550 33.68 -5.94 -7.14
C ASP A 550 33.75 -4.40 -7.14
N ASN A 551 33.27 -3.83 -8.22
CA ASN A 551 33.16 -2.39 -8.39
C ASN A 551 31.90 -2.09 -9.20
N PRO A 552 30.88 -1.41 -8.60
CA PRO A 552 29.62 -1.09 -9.26
C PRO A 552 29.76 -0.36 -10.61
N ASP A 553 30.84 0.38 -10.81
CA ASP A 553 31.10 1.07 -12.07
C ASP A 553 31.64 0.14 -13.17
N LYS A 554 31.99 -1.10 -12.81
CA LYS A 554 32.46 -2.15 -13.71
C LYS A 554 31.42 -3.24 -13.96
N TRP A 555 30.27 -3.21 -13.32
CA TRP A 555 29.23 -4.25 -13.46
C TRP A 555 28.44 -4.10 -14.76
N PHE A 556 29.09 -4.27 -15.88
CA PHE A 556 28.45 -4.37 -17.19
C PHE A 556 28.53 -5.81 -17.69
N VAL A 557 27.44 -6.31 -18.27
CA VAL A 557 27.37 -7.68 -18.79
C VAL A 557 28.52 -7.98 -19.78
N SER A 558 28.97 -6.97 -20.53
CA SER A 558 30.08 -7.11 -21.50
C SER A 558 31.42 -7.46 -20.87
N ILE A 559 31.61 -7.29 -19.54
CA ILE A 559 32.88 -7.65 -18.87
C ILE A 559 33.02 -9.18 -18.68
N GLY A 560 31.92 -9.93 -18.67
CA GLY A 560 31.93 -11.37 -18.53
C GLY A 560 32.25 -12.09 -19.84
N ASP A 561 32.50 -13.40 -19.74
CA ASP A 561 32.77 -14.26 -20.86
C ASP A 561 31.57 -14.39 -21.79
N ALA A 562 31.79 -14.16 -23.10
CA ALA A 562 30.73 -14.26 -24.09
C ALA A 562 30.12 -15.67 -24.21
N ALA A 563 30.92 -16.71 -23.93
CA ALA A 563 30.46 -18.10 -23.96
C ALA A 563 29.45 -18.43 -22.84
N THR A 564 29.36 -17.59 -21.80
CA THR A 564 28.43 -17.76 -20.67
C THR A 564 27.20 -16.85 -20.78
N ALA A 565 27.04 -16.16 -21.91
CA ALA A 565 25.99 -15.18 -22.09
C ALA A 565 24.58 -15.80 -21.98
N THR A 566 23.75 -15.19 -21.17
CA THR A 566 22.31 -15.44 -21.15
C THR A 566 21.59 -14.13 -21.41
N ASN A 567 20.44 -14.19 -22.07
CA ASN A 567 19.59 -13.03 -22.30
C ASN A 567 18.11 -13.43 -22.25
N GLY A 568 17.26 -12.47 -21.98
CA GLY A 568 15.82 -12.60 -22.00
C GLY A 568 15.17 -11.27 -22.38
N SER A 569 13.97 -11.35 -22.93
CA SER A 569 13.15 -10.15 -23.17
C SER A 569 11.68 -10.47 -22.99
N THR A 570 10.93 -9.47 -22.52
CA THR A 570 9.48 -9.53 -22.40
C THR A 570 8.90 -8.22 -22.91
N GLN A 571 7.88 -8.31 -23.73
CA GLN A 571 7.14 -7.15 -24.21
C GLN A 571 5.66 -7.49 -24.30
N TRP A 572 4.82 -6.55 -23.86
CA TRP A 572 3.39 -6.65 -24.01
C TRP A 572 2.73 -5.26 -24.05
N GLU A 573 1.54 -5.20 -24.63
CA GLU A 573 0.72 -4.01 -24.75
C GLU A 573 -0.72 -4.35 -24.40
N ARG A 574 -1.44 -3.41 -23.76
CA ARG A 574 -2.86 -3.52 -23.45
C ARG A 574 -3.54 -2.18 -23.67
N SER A 575 -4.73 -2.22 -24.21
CA SER A 575 -5.56 -1.03 -24.40
C SER A 575 -6.97 -1.27 -23.89
N THR A 576 -7.59 -0.20 -23.41
CA THR A 576 -9.01 -0.19 -23.01
C THR A 576 -9.64 1.08 -23.56
N LEU A 577 -10.83 0.95 -24.10
CA LEU A 577 -11.65 2.03 -24.63
C LEU A 577 -13.00 2.00 -23.93
N SER A 578 -13.49 3.16 -23.49
CA SER A 578 -14.66 3.21 -22.62
C SER A 578 -15.58 4.39 -22.96
N VAL A 579 -16.88 4.11 -22.92
CA VAL A 579 -17.93 5.13 -22.92
C VAL A 579 -18.65 5.08 -21.59
N LEU A 580 -18.90 6.22 -20.99
CA LEU A 580 -19.51 6.30 -19.66
C LEU A 580 -20.57 7.38 -19.59
N ALA A 581 -21.54 7.17 -18.71
CA ALA A 581 -22.53 8.17 -18.32
C ALA A 581 -22.85 8.04 -16.84
N ARG A 582 -23.05 9.17 -16.15
CA ARG A 582 -23.47 9.22 -14.75
C ARG A 582 -24.47 10.32 -14.51
N VAL A 583 -25.45 10.05 -13.67
CA VAL A 583 -26.43 11.02 -13.20
C VAL A 583 -26.45 11.03 -11.69
N ILE A 584 -26.34 12.21 -11.10
CA ILE A 584 -26.53 12.48 -9.68
C ILE A 584 -27.69 13.43 -9.57
N TYR A 585 -28.75 13.02 -8.85
CA TYR A 585 -29.97 13.79 -8.71
C TYR A 585 -30.36 13.88 -7.25
N ASN A 586 -30.73 15.09 -6.82
CA ASN A 586 -31.14 15.40 -5.46
C ASN A 586 -32.48 16.16 -5.55
N TYR A 587 -33.54 15.62 -4.95
CA TYR A 587 -34.84 16.26 -4.82
C TYR A 587 -35.04 16.80 -3.41
N LYS A 588 -35.18 18.12 -3.29
CA LYS A 588 -35.41 18.88 -2.05
C LYS A 588 -34.38 18.63 -0.92
N GLY A 589 -33.20 18.16 -1.26
CA GLY A 589 -32.21 17.73 -0.25
C GLY A 589 -32.61 16.48 0.54
N LYS A 590 -33.71 15.81 0.17
CA LYS A 590 -34.30 14.66 0.87
C LYS A 590 -34.06 13.34 0.17
N TYR A 591 -34.34 13.28 -1.14
CA TYR A 591 -34.29 12.06 -1.95
C TYR A 591 -33.13 12.15 -2.91
N LEU A 592 -32.21 11.19 -2.79
CA LEU A 592 -30.96 11.14 -3.53
C LEU A 592 -31.01 9.96 -4.51
N PHE A 593 -30.54 10.18 -5.71
CA PHE A 593 -30.42 9.14 -6.72
C PHE A 593 -29.07 9.28 -7.44
N ASN A 594 -28.33 8.18 -7.55
CA ASN A 594 -27.12 8.05 -8.34
C ASN A 594 -27.27 6.89 -9.32
N GLY A 595 -27.05 7.17 -10.60
CA GLY A 595 -27.05 6.13 -11.63
C GLY A 595 -25.81 6.26 -12.49
N SER A 596 -25.15 5.15 -12.83
CA SER A 596 -24.07 5.15 -13.80
C SER A 596 -24.16 3.99 -14.77
N PHE A 597 -23.70 4.23 -15.98
CA PHE A 597 -23.53 3.25 -17.04
C PHE A 597 -22.13 3.40 -17.63
N ARG A 598 -21.48 2.27 -17.89
CA ARG A 598 -20.20 2.23 -18.56
C ARG A 598 -20.13 1.03 -19.50
N ARG A 599 -19.59 1.24 -20.69
CA ARG A 599 -19.26 0.19 -21.64
C ARG A 599 -17.77 0.22 -21.89
N ASP A 600 -17.08 -0.88 -21.57
CA ASP A 600 -15.64 -1.03 -21.73
C ASP A 600 -15.33 -2.07 -22.81
N GLY A 601 -14.35 -1.75 -23.66
CA GLY A 601 -13.70 -2.68 -24.57
C GLY A 601 -12.24 -2.86 -24.19
N SER A 602 -11.73 -4.10 -24.19
CA SER A 602 -10.35 -4.41 -23.80
C SER A 602 -9.67 -5.33 -24.81
N SER A 603 -8.43 -5.01 -25.14
CA SER A 603 -7.57 -5.84 -25.99
C SER A 603 -7.21 -7.19 -25.36
N ALA A 604 -7.33 -7.34 -24.02
CA ALA A 604 -7.08 -8.62 -23.36
C ALA A 604 -8.07 -9.73 -23.78
N PHE A 605 -9.21 -9.37 -24.34
CA PHE A 605 -10.25 -10.28 -24.84
C PHE A 605 -10.36 -10.24 -26.37
N SER A 606 -9.35 -9.75 -27.08
CA SER A 606 -9.28 -9.80 -28.53
C SER A 606 -9.45 -11.25 -29.02
N TYR A 607 -10.10 -11.42 -30.16
CA TYR A 607 -10.39 -12.72 -30.79
C TYR A 607 -11.37 -13.62 -30.04
N THR A 608 -12.01 -13.15 -28.96
CA THR A 608 -13.00 -13.96 -28.21
C THR A 608 -14.44 -13.62 -28.58
N GLY A 609 -14.67 -12.50 -29.26
CA GLY A 609 -16.02 -11.94 -29.46
C GLY A 609 -16.62 -11.32 -28.18
N ASN A 610 -15.88 -11.29 -27.08
CA ASN A 610 -16.28 -10.77 -25.78
C ASN A 610 -15.47 -9.53 -25.38
N GLU A 611 -14.92 -8.79 -26.35
CA GLU A 611 -14.09 -7.60 -26.11
C GLU A 611 -14.85 -6.51 -25.34
N TRP A 612 -16.15 -6.42 -25.55
CA TRP A 612 -17.01 -5.38 -24.98
C TRP A 612 -17.91 -5.88 -23.88
N GLN A 613 -17.94 -5.16 -22.74
CA GLN A 613 -18.82 -5.46 -21.62
C GLN A 613 -19.50 -4.19 -21.09
N ASN A 614 -20.75 -4.35 -20.65
CA ASN A 614 -21.54 -3.28 -20.05
C ASN A 614 -21.59 -3.43 -18.53
N PHE A 615 -21.44 -2.28 -17.84
CA PHE A 615 -21.53 -2.17 -16.39
C PHE A 615 -22.51 -1.06 -16.05
N PHE A 616 -23.28 -1.26 -14.98
CA PHE A 616 -24.22 -0.26 -14.50
C PHE A 616 -24.29 -0.26 -12.99
N SER A 617 -24.70 0.86 -12.42
CA SER A 617 -25.01 0.95 -11.01
C SER A 617 -26.17 1.90 -10.76
N LEU A 618 -26.88 1.61 -9.68
CA LEU A 618 -27.96 2.42 -9.16
C LEU A 618 -27.75 2.57 -7.64
N GLY A 619 -27.97 3.78 -7.14
CA GLY A 619 -27.93 4.08 -5.72
C GLY A 619 -29.09 5.00 -5.34
N GLY A 620 -29.74 4.71 -4.23
CA GLY A 620 -30.80 5.50 -3.64
C GLY A 620 -30.43 5.94 -2.22
N GLY A 621 -30.80 7.16 -1.85
CA GLY A 621 -30.63 7.68 -0.52
C GLY A 621 -31.83 8.50 -0.07
N TRP A 622 -32.18 8.37 1.20
CA TRP A 622 -33.24 9.12 1.83
C TRP A 622 -32.72 9.81 3.10
N LEU A 623 -32.67 11.15 3.05
CA LEU A 623 -32.38 11.96 4.22
C LEU A 623 -33.68 12.08 5.05
N MET A 624 -33.92 11.08 5.87
CA MET A 624 -35.13 10.93 6.66
C MET A 624 -35.27 12.08 7.68
N SER A 625 -34.18 12.61 8.21
CA SER A 625 -34.16 13.77 9.10
C SER A 625 -34.74 15.06 8.50
N GLU A 626 -34.79 15.18 7.16
CA GLU A 626 -35.34 16.34 6.46
C GLU A 626 -36.88 16.27 6.34
N GLU A 627 -37.51 15.16 6.74
CA GLU A 627 -38.95 15.01 6.71
C GLU A 627 -39.62 15.74 7.87
N GLU A 628 -40.80 16.26 7.66
CA GLU A 628 -41.54 17.06 8.65
C GLU A 628 -41.75 16.29 9.98
N PHE A 629 -42.02 14.98 9.90
CA PHE A 629 -42.25 14.14 11.09
C PHE A 629 -40.97 13.86 11.92
N MET A 630 -39.78 14.22 11.42
CA MET A 630 -38.49 14.04 12.11
C MET A 630 -37.94 15.35 12.68
N LYS A 631 -38.43 16.53 12.25
CA LYS A 631 -37.89 17.85 12.59
C LYS A 631 -37.98 18.18 14.07
N ASP A 632 -38.92 17.60 14.79
CA ASP A 632 -39.09 17.85 16.24
C ASP A 632 -38.09 17.07 17.11
N ILE A 633 -37.30 16.17 16.51
CA ILE A 633 -36.32 15.32 17.20
C ILE A 633 -35.02 16.11 17.37
N LYS A 634 -34.88 16.89 18.42
CA LYS A 634 -33.77 17.84 18.66
C LYS A 634 -32.38 17.20 18.83
N TRP A 635 -32.32 15.92 19.15
CA TRP A 635 -31.05 15.19 19.30
C TRP A 635 -30.56 14.54 18.00
N LEU A 636 -31.39 14.51 16.93
CA LEU A 636 -31.10 13.95 15.62
C LEU A 636 -30.80 15.08 14.66
N ASP A 637 -29.55 15.25 14.27
CA ASP A 637 -29.12 16.28 13.33
C ASP A 637 -29.21 15.80 11.87
N MET A 638 -28.91 14.52 11.62
CA MET A 638 -29.01 13.89 10.31
C MET A 638 -29.30 12.40 10.45
N LEU A 639 -30.19 11.88 9.66
CA LEU A 639 -30.37 10.45 9.42
C LEU A 639 -30.57 10.22 7.93
N LYS A 640 -29.63 9.49 7.32
CA LYS A 640 -29.67 9.06 5.91
C LYS A 640 -29.71 7.55 5.84
N ILE A 641 -30.70 7.01 5.15
CA ILE A 641 -30.78 5.61 4.76
C ILE A 641 -30.30 5.51 3.32
N LYS A 642 -29.46 4.55 3.00
CA LYS A 642 -28.84 4.40 1.69
C LYS A 642 -28.81 2.94 1.24
N ALA A 643 -28.97 2.73 -0.06
CA ALA A 643 -28.79 1.42 -0.69
C ALA A 643 -28.22 1.60 -2.09
N SER A 644 -27.39 0.68 -2.52
CA SER A 644 -26.84 0.66 -3.87
C SER A 644 -26.64 -0.76 -4.41
N TYR A 645 -26.77 -0.89 -5.73
CA TYR A 645 -26.51 -2.10 -6.49
C TYR A 645 -25.70 -1.74 -7.73
N GLY A 646 -24.79 -2.63 -8.15
CA GLY A 646 -24.08 -2.43 -9.40
C GLY A 646 -23.28 -3.64 -9.85
N THR A 647 -22.83 -3.55 -11.09
CA THR A 647 -21.98 -4.53 -11.74
C THR A 647 -20.65 -3.91 -12.11
N LEU A 648 -19.56 -4.66 -11.95
CA LEU A 648 -18.18 -4.25 -12.20
C LEU A 648 -17.49 -5.37 -12.96
N GLY A 649 -16.42 -5.04 -13.70
CA GLY A 649 -15.59 -6.04 -14.38
C GLY A 649 -14.22 -6.17 -13.72
N ASN A 650 -13.58 -7.29 -13.96
CA ASN A 650 -12.16 -7.49 -13.66
C ASN A 650 -11.48 -8.09 -14.89
N GLN A 651 -10.34 -7.51 -15.26
CA GLN A 651 -9.49 -7.97 -16.35
C GLN A 651 -8.06 -8.30 -15.89
N ASN A 652 -7.85 -8.48 -14.58
CA ASN A 652 -6.53 -8.84 -14.07
C ASN A 652 -6.18 -10.25 -14.54
N LEU A 653 -5.21 -10.33 -15.43
CA LEU A 653 -4.72 -11.55 -16.05
C LEU A 653 -3.20 -11.50 -16.02
N ASP A 654 -2.57 -12.58 -15.60
CA ASP A 654 -1.10 -12.71 -15.64
C ASP A 654 -0.57 -12.80 -17.07
N LYS A 655 -1.40 -13.33 -18.00
CA LYS A 655 -1.07 -13.42 -19.43
C LYS A 655 -1.61 -12.22 -20.18
N ALA A 656 -0.77 -11.58 -20.99
CA ALA A 656 -1.17 -10.39 -21.75
C ALA A 656 -2.15 -10.72 -22.88
N TYR A 657 -2.04 -11.89 -23.49
CA TYR A 657 -2.81 -12.34 -24.65
C TYR A 657 -3.42 -13.73 -24.42
N PRO A 658 -4.34 -13.91 -23.46
CA PRO A 658 -4.78 -15.22 -23.02
C PRO A 658 -5.59 -16.02 -24.06
N ALA A 659 -6.14 -15.36 -25.06
CA ALA A 659 -6.91 -15.97 -26.13
C ALA A 659 -6.07 -16.24 -27.41
N GLU A 660 -4.83 -15.80 -27.45
CA GLU A 660 -3.96 -15.90 -28.63
C GLU A 660 -3.05 -17.14 -28.56
N PRO A 661 -2.83 -17.85 -29.68
CA PRO A 661 -1.97 -19.03 -29.74
C PRO A 661 -0.49 -18.65 -29.82
N LEU A 662 0.09 -18.21 -28.71
CA LEU A 662 1.51 -17.87 -28.63
C LEU A 662 2.37 -19.14 -28.64
N LEU A 663 3.53 -19.08 -29.29
CA LEU A 663 4.50 -20.16 -29.35
C LEU A 663 5.69 -19.87 -28.44
N THR A 664 6.23 -20.93 -27.84
CA THR A 664 7.51 -20.91 -27.12
C THR A 664 8.47 -21.96 -27.67
N ASN A 665 9.75 -21.66 -27.61
CA ASN A 665 10.84 -22.55 -28.02
C ASN A 665 11.49 -23.28 -26.81
N ALA A 666 10.77 -23.51 -25.75
CA ALA A 666 11.30 -24.08 -24.50
C ALA A 666 11.71 -25.56 -24.60
N TYR A 667 11.42 -26.22 -25.71
CA TYR A 667 11.64 -27.64 -25.92
C TYR A 667 12.57 -27.91 -27.07
N SER A 668 13.28 -29.03 -27.00
CA SER A 668 14.15 -29.52 -28.08
C SER A 668 13.82 -30.99 -28.40
N ALA A 669 13.86 -31.33 -29.65
CA ALA A 669 13.68 -32.69 -30.11
C ALA A 669 15.03 -33.20 -30.69
N VAL A 670 15.31 -34.50 -30.50
CA VAL A 670 16.54 -35.14 -30.98
C VAL A 670 16.19 -36.01 -32.15
N PHE A 671 16.82 -35.78 -33.27
CA PHE A 671 16.62 -36.56 -34.50
C PHE A 671 17.93 -37.03 -35.08
N GLY A 672 17.87 -38.18 -35.80
CA GLY A 672 18.94 -38.70 -36.64
C GLY A 672 20.02 -39.50 -35.93
N LYS A 673 20.97 -40.03 -36.76
CA LYS A 673 22.22 -40.66 -36.33
C LYS A 673 23.35 -39.99 -37.09
N PRO A 674 24.28 -39.26 -36.48
CA PRO A 674 24.33 -38.95 -35.03
C PRO A 674 23.14 -38.11 -34.57
N SER A 675 22.80 -38.19 -33.27
CA SER A 675 21.70 -37.44 -32.66
C SER A 675 21.92 -35.94 -32.73
N ILE A 676 21.06 -35.22 -33.43
CA ILE A 676 21.12 -33.76 -33.56
C ILE A 676 19.94 -33.17 -32.80
N ILE A 677 20.22 -32.17 -31.98
CA ILE A 677 19.21 -31.43 -31.19
C ILE A 677 18.64 -30.32 -32.07
N TYR A 678 17.34 -30.34 -32.28
CA TYR A 678 16.59 -29.29 -32.96
C TYR A 678 15.71 -28.54 -31.99
N PRO A 679 15.69 -27.19 -31.98
CA PRO A 679 14.75 -26.43 -31.21
C PRO A 679 13.32 -26.71 -31.68
N GLY A 680 12.45 -27.06 -30.76
CA GLY A 680 11.05 -27.29 -31.03
C GLY A 680 10.20 -26.10 -30.55
N TYR A 681 9.08 -25.87 -31.20
CA TYR A 681 8.08 -24.88 -30.80
C TYR A 681 6.82 -25.59 -30.32
N GLN A 682 6.25 -25.11 -29.26
CA GLN A 682 4.94 -25.53 -28.79
C GLN A 682 4.10 -24.32 -28.35
N LEU A 683 2.82 -24.53 -28.13
CA LEU A 683 1.98 -23.49 -27.54
C LEU A 683 2.52 -23.10 -26.17
N ALA A 684 2.68 -21.81 -25.94
CA ALA A 684 3.09 -21.29 -24.65
C ALA A 684 2.03 -21.57 -23.55
N TYR A 685 0.77 -21.70 -23.96
CA TYR A 685 -0.39 -22.14 -23.18
C TYR A 685 -1.56 -22.42 -24.13
N LEU A 686 -2.57 -23.14 -23.64
CA LEU A 686 -3.80 -23.37 -24.42
C LEU A 686 -4.60 -22.06 -24.53
N PRO A 687 -4.79 -21.51 -25.74
CA PRO A 687 -5.64 -20.33 -25.91
C PRO A 687 -7.11 -20.67 -25.67
N ASN A 688 -7.86 -19.75 -25.07
CA ASN A 688 -9.30 -19.91 -24.86
C ASN A 688 -10.09 -18.89 -25.67
N PRO A 689 -10.68 -19.27 -26.82
CA PRO A 689 -11.45 -18.35 -27.65
C PRO A 689 -12.80 -17.96 -27.05
N ASN A 690 -13.26 -18.66 -26.00
CA ASN A 690 -14.52 -18.36 -25.31
C ASN A 690 -14.33 -17.58 -24.01
N LEU A 691 -13.15 -17.03 -23.78
CA LEU A 691 -12.82 -16.29 -22.58
C LEU A 691 -13.73 -15.07 -22.41
N ARG A 692 -14.26 -14.89 -21.22
CA ARG A 692 -15.15 -13.77 -20.85
C ARG A 692 -14.58 -12.99 -19.67
N TRP A 693 -15.08 -11.78 -19.48
CA TRP A 693 -14.81 -10.95 -18.35
C TRP A 693 -15.22 -11.62 -17.03
N GLU A 694 -14.40 -11.47 -16.03
CA GLU A 694 -14.81 -11.72 -14.65
C GLU A 694 -15.79 -10.61 -14.25
N LYS A 695 -16.99 -10.98 -13.80
CA LYS A 695 -18.08 -10.07 -13.45
C LYS A 695 -18.30 -10.04 -11.95
N VAL A 696 -18.31 -8.86 -11.38
CA VAL A 696 -18.62 -8.63 -9.97
C VAL A 696 -20.01 -8.01 -9.85
N GLU A 697 -20.90 -8.67 -9.14
CA GLU A 697 -22.22 -8.15 -8.75
C GLU A 697 -22.19 -7.81 -7.27
N ALA A 698 -22.43 -6.55 -6.93
CA ALA A 698 -22.36 -6.07 -5.57
C ALA A 698 -23.59 -5.26 -5.19
N TRP A 699 -24.02 -5.38 -3.95
CA TRP A 699 -25.02 -4.52 -3.35
C TRP A 699 -24.66 -4.21 -1.90
N GLU A 700 -25.12 -3.06 -1.45
CA GLU A 700 -25.03 -2.66 -0.05
C GLU A 700 -26.29 -1.93 0.39
N ALA A 701 -26.56 -1.99 1.69
CA ALA A 701 -27.57 -1.19 2.36
C ALA A 701 -27.02 -0.73 3.71
N GLY A 702 -27.32 0.49 4.08
CA GLY A 702 -26.82 1.07 5.31
C GLY A 702 -27.49 2.37 5.70
N PHE A 703 -27.01 2.91 6.78
CA PHE A 703 -27.44 4.21 7.29
C PHE A 703 -26.23 5.03 7.77
N GLU A 704 -26.43 6.32 7.80
CA GLU A 704 -25.49 7.31 8.31
C GLU A 704 -26.25 8.31 9.17
N THR A 705 -25.80 8.60 10.37
CA THR A 705 -26.49 9.50 11.30
C THR A 705 -25.54 10.40 12.04
N ASN A 706 -25.95 11.66 12.22
CA ASN A 706 -25.32 12.62 13.12
C ASN A 706 -26.29 12.94 14.26
N LEU A 707 -25.79 12.93 15.46
CA LEU A 707 -26.58 13.09 16.68
C LEU A 707 -25.94 14.14 17.60
N LEU A 708 -26.76 14.71 18.48
CA LEU A 708 -26.33 15.55 19.60
C LEU A 708 -25.51 16.79 19.14
N ARG A 709 -26.06 17.54 18.19
CA ARG A 709 -25.41 18.71 17.57
C ARG A 709 -24.11 18.32 16.82
N ASN A 710 -24.18 17.28 15.99
CA ASN A 710 -23.08 16.72 15.21
C ASN A 710 -21.87 16.23 16.04
N ARG A 711 -22.04 16.00 17.35
CA ARG A 711 -20.95 15.45 18.18
C ARG A 711 -20.75 13.97 17.95
N LEU A 712 -21.83 13.22 17.76
CA LEU A 712 -21.77 11.78 17.49
C LEU A 712 -22.13 11.50 16.03
N HIS A 713 -21.18 10.96 15.29
CA HIS A 713 -21.39 10.40 13.96
C HIS A 713 -21.37 8.88 14.03
N PHE A 714 -22.37 8.23 13.43
CA PHE A 714 -22.41 6.77 13.34
C PHE A 714 -22.83 6.33 11.95
N GLU A 715 -22.08 5.39 11.36
CA GLU A 715 -22.35 4.76 10.07
C GLU A 715 -22.37 3.24 10.24
N GLY A 716 -23.36 2.59 9.64
CA GLY A 716 -23.48 1.15 9.56
C GLY A 716 -23.87 0.71 8.16
N VAL A 717 -23.15 -0.30 7.61
CA VAL A 717 -23.33 -0.80 6.26
C VAL A 717 -23.25 -2.33 6.26
N TYR A 718 -24.22 -2.98 5.64
CA TYR A 718 -24.14 -4.39 5.25
C TYR A 718 -23.83 -4.46 3.75
N TYR A 719 -22.87 -5.29 3.35
CA TYR A 719 -22.50 -5.49 1.96
C TYR A 719 -22.50 -6.98 1.58
N LYS A 720 -22.78 -7.25 0.29
CA LYS A 720 -22.61 -8.56 -0.33
C LYS A 720 -22.08 -8.35 -1.75
N LYS A 721 -21.03 -9.12 -2.10
CA LYS A 721 -20.31 -9.05 -3.36
C LYS A 721 -20.08 -10.46 -3.88
N ASN A 722 -20.58 -10.74 -5.09
CA ASN A 722 -20.39 -11.99 -5.80
C ASN A 722 -19.52 -11.73 -7.03
N THR A 723 -18.42 -12.46 -7.14
CA THR A 723 -17.57 -12.47 -8.33
C THR A 723 -17.83 -13.75 -9.10
N LYS A 724 -18.36 -13.61 -10.31
CA LYS A 724 -18.74 -14.70 -11.22
C LYS A 724 -17.75 -14.78 -12.38
N ASP A 725 -17.76 -15.90 -13.09
CA ASP A 725 -16.89 -16.14 -14.24
C ASP A 725 -15.40 -15.91 -13.88
N LEU A 726 -14.97 -16.36 -12.70
CA LEU A 726 -13.59 -16.20 -12.21
C LEU A 726 -12.57 -16.65 -13.25
N LEU A 727 -11.63 -15.77 -13.55
CA LEU A 727 -10.53 -16.06 -14.45
C LEU A 727 -9.44 -16.85 -13.71
N ALA A 728 -9.20 -18.09 -14.11
CA ALA A 728 -8.20 -18.95 -13.50
C ALA A 728 -7.52 -19.85 -14.51
N GLU A 729 -6.37 -20.41 -14.15
CA GLU A 729 -5.73 -21.46 -14.93
C GLU A 729 -6.60 -22.71 -14.94
N VAL A 730 -6.91 -23.18 -16.13
CA VAL A 730 -7.61 -24.48 -16.32
C VAL A 730 -6.57 -25.57 -16.26
N PRO A 731 -6.83 -26.71 -15.56
CA PRO A 731 -5.92 -27.83 -15.59
C PRO A 731 -5.56 -28.24 -17.02
N GLY A 732 -4.25 -28.33 -17.29
CA GLY A 732 -3.76 -28.72 -18.61
C GLY A 732 -4.12 -30.16 -18.93
N ILE A 733 -4.49 -30.45 -20.18
CA ILE A 733 -4.50 -31.81 -20.69
C ILE A 733 -3.04 -32.27 -20.79
N SER A 734 -2.77 -33.53 -20.52
CA SER A 734 -1.44 -34.15 -20.42
C SER A 734 -0.40 -33.52 -21.38
N GLY A 735 0.64 -32.91 -20.82
CA GLY A 735 1.74 -32.31 -21.55
C GLY A 735 1.51 -30.87 -22.06
N THR A 736 0.35 -30.23 -21.81
CA THR A 736 0.10 -28.86 -22.20
C THR A 736 0.21 -27.90 -21.00
N ILE A 737 0.70 -26.66 -21.28
CA ILE A 737 0.69 -25.60 -20.28
C ILE A 737 -0.76 -25.11 -20.10
N PRO A 738 -1.22 -24.96 -18.86
CA PRO A 738 -2.59 -24.50 -18.58
C PRO A 738 -2.92 -23.17 -19.26
N GLY A 739 -4.09 -23.09 -19.86
CA GLY A 739 -4.69 -21.85 -20.35
C GLY A 739 -5.49 -21.15 -19.25
N ILE A 740 -6.10 -20.01 -19.57
CA ILE A 740 -7.03 -19.31 -18.68
C ILE A 740 -8.46 -19.62 -19.08
N GLY A 741 -9.31 -19.87 -18.09
CA GLY A 741 -10.74 -20.10 -18.28
C GLY A 741 -11.60 -19.35 -17.26
N ASN A 742 -12.92 -19.33 -17.48
CA ASN A 742 -13.88 -18.79 -16.54
C ASN A 742 -14.40 -19.92 -15.64
N LEU A 743 -13.96 -19.96 -14.38
CA LEU A 743 -13.99 -21.18 -13.57
C LEU A 743 -14.89 -21.21 -12.35
N GLY A 744 -15.66 -20.18 -12.03
CA GLY A 744 -16.50 -20.28 -10.86
C GLY A 744 -17.00 -18.98 -10.24
N GLU A 745 -17.43 -19.04 -8.99
CA GLU A 745 -18.00 -17.92 -8.25
C GLU A 745 -17.42 -17.84 -6.83
N ILE A 746 -17.05 -16.63 -6.40
CA ILE A 746 -16.66 -16.28 -5.02
C ILE A 746 -17.62 -15.26 -4.46
N GLN A 747 -17.99 -15.41 -3.19
CA GLN A 747 -18.84 -14.48 -2.45
C GLN A 747 -18.07 -13.89 -1.26
N ASN A 748 -18.15 -12.56 -1.10
CA ASN A 748 -17.76 -11.83 0.11
C ASN A 748 -18.98 -11.11 0.68
N LYS A 749 -19.20 -11.19 1.98
CA LYS A 749 -20.26 -10.45 2.68
C LYS A 749 -19.81 -10.07 4.08
N GLY A 750 -20.36 -9.00 4.61
CA GLY A 750 -20.02 -8.54 5.94
C GLY A 750 -20.76 -7.27 6.36
N VAL A 751 -20.40 -6.82 7.55
CA VAL A 751 -20.91 -5.60 8.16
C VAL A 751 -19.73 -4.68 8.43
N GLU A 752 -19.88 -3.42 8.09
CA GLU A 752 -18.96 -2.34 8.45
C GLU A 752 -19.67 -1.38 9.38
N MET A 753 -19.03 -0.98 10.46
CA MET A 753 -19.53 0.03 11.40
C MET A 753 -18.41 1.02 11.70
N ALA A 754 -18.77 2.30 11.79
CA ALA A 754 -17.87 3.36 12.22
C ALA A 754 -18.61 4.32 13.15
N VAL A 755 -17.99 4.70 14.26
CA VAL A 755 -18.51 5.67 15.20
C VAL A 755 -17.44 6.70 15.51
N THR A 756 -17.81 7.96 15.55
CA THR A 756 -16.92 9.06 15.93
C THR A 756 -17.67 9.99 16.87
N TRP A 757 -17.08 10.22 18.02
CA TRP A 757 -17.50 11.26 18.95
C TRP A 757 -16.50 12.40 18.95
N ARG A 758 -16.94 13.65 18.86
CA ARG A 758 -16.12 14.86 18.97
C ARG A 758 -16.82 15.85 19.86
N ASP A 759 -16.08 16.42 20.82
CA ASP A 759 -16.62 17.46 21.70
C ASP A 759 -15.51 18.38 22.21
N GLN A 760 -15.88 19.51 22.73
CA GLN A 760 -14.97 20.48 23.34
C GLN A 760 -15.55 20.94 24.67
N ILE A 761 -14.73 20.92 25.72
CA ILE A 761 -15.08 21.38 27.06
C ILE A 761 -14.02 22.38 27.54
N GLY A 762 -14.34 23.68 27.48
CA GLY A 762 -13.35 24.73 27.73
C GLY A 762 -12.17 24.62 26.76
N ASP A 763 -10.93 24.57 27.29
CA ASP A 763 -9.70 24.43 26.51
C ASP A 763 -9.41 22.99 26.05
N TRP A 764 -10.23 22.01 26.45
CA TRP A 764 -10.06 20.60 26.11
C TRP A 764 -10.94 20.24 24.93
N GLY A 765 -10.30 19.87 23.80
CA GLY A 765 -10.92 19.19 22.66
C GLY A 765 -10.66 17.69 22.77
N TYR A 766 -11.64 16.85 22.46
CA TYR A 766 -11.42 15.41 22.40
C TYR A 766 -12.23 14.76 21.29
N SER A 767 -11.64 13.73 20.73
CA SER A 767 -12.25 12.89 19.71
C SER A 767 -11.99 11.42 19.97
N VAL A 768 -13.03 10.61 19.84
CA VAL A 768 -12.94 9.15 19.95
C VAL A 768 -13.57 8.56 18.70
N SER A 769 -12.82 7.75 17.99
CA SER A 769 -13.33 7.04 16.82
C SER A 769 -13.09 5.55 16.96
N ALA A 770 -14.06 4.75 16.55
CA ALA A 770 -13.94 3.30 16.47
C ALA A 770 -14.52 2.80 15.15
N ASN A 771 -13.94 1.75 14.60
CA ASN A 771 -14.48 1.06 13.44
C ASN A 771 -14.38 -0.45 13.63
N LEU A 772 -15.31 -1.16 13.01
CA LEU A 772 -15.41 -2.61 13.03
C LEU A 772 -15.78 -3.10 11.65
N THR A 773 -15.16 -4.18 11.22
CA THR A 773 -15.51 -4.87 9.97
C THR A 773 -15.60 -6.36 10.21
N THR A 774 -16.68 -6.98 9.75
CA THR A 774 -16.78 -8.44 9.67
C THR A 774 -16.65 -8.88 8.22
N ILE A 775 -16.02 -10.02 7.99
CA ILE A 775 -15.80 -10.59 6.66
C ILE A 775 -16.15 -12.07 6.66
N LYS A 776 -17.00 -12.48 5.74
CA LYS A 776 -17.20 -13.88 5.39
C LYS A 776 -16.92 -14.07 3.90
N ASN A 777 -15.85 -14.79 3.59
CA ASN A 777 -15.47 -15.21 2.23
C ASN A 777 -15.90 -16.66 2.01
N GLU A 778 -16.39 -16.99 0.81
CA GLU A 778 -16.82 -18.34 0.44
C GLU A 778 -16.73 -18.54 -1.07
N VAL A 779 -16.07 -19.59 -1.50
CA VAL A 779 -16.07 -20.07 -2.89
C VAL A 779 -17.38 -20.80 -3.13
N LYS A 780 -18.24 -20.30 -4.02
CA LYS A 780 -19.57 -20.88 -4.30
C LYS A 780 -19.53 -22.04 -5.28
N SER A 781 -18.68 -21.90 -6.29
CA SER A 781 -18.47 -22.94 -7.30
C SER A 781 -17.08 -22.81 -7.92
N LEU A 782 -16.57 -23.91 -8.45
CA LEU A 782 -15.41 -23.96 -9.35
C LEU A 782 -15.81 -24.80 -10.57
N VAL A 783 -14.86 -25.06 -11.49
CA VAL A 783 -15.08 -25.73 -12.79
C VAL A 783 -15.94 -26.98 -12.70
N GLN A 784 -15.67 -27.81 -11.70
CA GLN A 784 -16.37 -29.07 -11.43
C GLN A 784 -16.39 -29.37 -9.94
N GLU A 785 -17.28 -30.21 -9.52
CA GLU A 785 -17.35 -30.69 -8.14
C GLU A 785 -16.05 -31.42 -7.75
N GLY A 786 -15.53 -31.16 -6.56
CA GLY A 786 -14.28 -31.73 -6.06
C GLY A 786 -13.00 -31.06 -6.60
N TYR A 787 -13.11 -30.13 -7.58
CA TYR A 787 -11.93 -29.41 -8.05
C TYR A 787 -11.37 -28.44 -6.99
N SER A 788 -10.05 -28.45 -6.82
CA SER A 788 -9.35 -27.56 -5.89
C SER A 788 -8.16 -26.87 -6.56
N ILE A 789 -7.96 -25.60 -6.24
CA ILE A 789 -6.73 -24.85 -6.56
C ILE A 789 -5.81 -24.98 -5.34
N ILE A 790 -4.63 -25.56 -5.55
CA ILE A 790 -3.65 -25.80 -4.51
C ILE A 790 -2.53 -24.79 -4.67
N ALA A 791 -2.11 -24.16 -3.58
CA ALA A 791 -1.09 -23.15 -3.56
C ALA A 791 -0.22 -23.20 -2.29
N GLY A 792 0.89 -22.47 -2.31
CA GLY A 792 1.87 -22.41 -1.21
C GLY A 792 2.99 -23.44 -1.35
N ASP A 793 4.15 -23.13 -0.74
CA ASP A 793 5.38 -23.94 -0.87
C ASP A 793 5.26 -25.38 -0.34
N LYS A 794 4.35 -25.60 0.60
CA LYS A 794 4.02 -26.91 1.18
C LYS A 794 2.66 -27.44 0.68
N GLN A 795 2.06 -26.80 -0.34
CA GLN A 795 0.71 -27.13 -0.81
C GLN A 795 -0.34 -27.09 0.32
N GLN A 796 -0.17 -26.18 1.25
CA GLN A 796 -1.00 -26.07 2.45
C GLN A 796 -2.27 -25.27 2.24
N SER A 797 -2.34 -24.44 1.18
CA SER A 797 -3.47 -23.56 0.90
C SER A 797 -4.35 -24.14 -0.20
N TYR A 798 -5.63 -24.29 0.09
CA TYR A 798 -6.62 -24.84 -0.82
C TYR A 798 -7.73 -23.83 -1.10
N THR A 799 -8.22 -23.82 -2.31
CA THR A 799 -9.42 -23.07 -2.73
C THR A 799 -10.38 -24.05 -3.37
N MET A 800 -11.52 -24.32 -2.71
CA MET A 800 -12.51 -25.31 -3.11
C MET A 800 -13.92 -24.80 -2.82
N ALA A 801 -14.92 -25.26 -3.58
CA ALA A 801 -16.31 -24.91 -3.37
C ALA A 801 -16.80 -25.25 -1.96
N GLY A 802 -17.57 -24.35 -1.34
CA GLY A 802 -18.06 -24.46 0.04
C GLY A 802 -17.12 -23.93 1.12
N TYR A 803 -15.87 -23.62 0.80
CA TYR A 803 -14.84 -23.15 1.71
C TYR A 803 -14.36 -21.71 1.40
N PRO A 804 -13.67 -21.04 2.34
CA PRO A 804 -13.00 -19.77 2.04
C PRO A 804 -11.85 -19.96 1.03
N ILE A 805 -11.52 -18.91 0.30
CA ILE A 805 -10.35 -18.91 -0.59
C ILE A 805 -9.05 -19.08 0.21
N GLY A 806 -8.14 -19.94 -0.25
CA GLY A 806 -6.82 -20.13 0.37
C GLY A 806 -6.87 -20.70 1.80
N TYR A 807 -7.91 -21.43 2.18
CA TYR A 807 -7.97 -22.05 3.51
C TYR A 807 -6.89 -23.11 3.66
N PHE A 808 -6.45 -23.36 4.91
CA PHE A 808 -5.43 -24.37 5.19
C PHE A 808 -6.08 -25.76 5.27
N TYR A 809 -5.45 -26.71 4.58
CA TYR A 809 -5.93 -28.08 4.44
C TYR A 809 -4.88 -29.07 4.90
N GLY A 810 -5.28 -30.00 5.73
CA GLY A 810 -4.37 -30.98 6.33
C GLY A 810 -5.06 -31.83 7.39
N TYR A 811 -4.26 -32.49 8.21
CA TYR A 811 -4.73 -33.40 9.26
C TYR A 811 -5.01 -32.65 10.56
N LYS A 812 -6.01 -33.14 11.31
CA LYS A 812 -6.23 -32.70 12.68
C LYS A 812 -5.40 -33.57 13.62
N VAL A 813 -4.70 -32.95 14.57
CA VAL A 813 -3.93 -33.61 15.61
C VAL A 813 -4.84 -33.90 16.81
N ALA A 814 -4.95 -35.17 17.18
CA ALA A 814 -5.65 -35.61 18.37
C ALA A 814 -4.73 -35.62 19.62
N GLY A 815 -3.43 -35.59 19.42
CA GLY A 815 -2.42 -35.63 20.48
C GLY A 815 -1.09 -36.20 20.00
N VAL A 816 -0.36 -36.79 20.91
CA VAL A 816 0.89 -37.52 20.67
C VAL A 816 0.73 -38.93 21.15
N TYR A 817 1.12 -39.93 20.37
CA TYR A 817 1.08 -41.32 20.80
C TYR A 817 1.94 -41.55 22.06
N GLN A 818 1.33 -42.00 23.14
CA GLN A 818 2.01 -42.12 24.42
C GLN A 818 2.77 -43.46 24.58
N SER A 819 2.26 -44.56 24.02
CA SER A 819 2.82 -45.91 24.13
C SER A 819 2.43 -46.77 22.93
N GLN A 820 3.02 -47.95 22.78
CA GLN A 820 2.60 -48.93 21.79
C GLN A 820 1.13 -49.33 21.98
N ALA A 821 0.68 -49.48 23.22
CA ALA A 821 -0.71 -49.81 23.52
C ALA A 821 -1.69 -48.70 23.07
N ASP A 822 -1.25 -47.43 23.15
CA ASP A 822 -2.04 -46.29 22.60
C ASP A 822 -2.11 -46.36 21.08
N ILE A 823 -1.04 -46.78 20.38
CA ILE A 823 -1.01 -46.95 18.93
C ILE A 823 -1.98 -48.10 18.56
N ASP A 824 -1.86 -49.25 19.23
CA ASP A 824 -2.66 -50.43 18.96
C ASP A 824 -4.18 -50.20 19.20
N ALA A 825 -4.52 -49.31 20.11
CA ALA A 825 -5.89 -48.88 20.41
C ALA A 825 -6.44 -47.77 19.52
N SER A 826 -5.64 -47.23 18.65
CA SER A 826 -5.97 -46.07 17.79
C SER A 826 -6.30 -46.51 16.34
N PRO A 827 -6.97 -45.69 15.51
CA PRO A 827 -7.13 -45.96 14.09
C PRO A 827 -5.79 -46.26 13.42
N GLN A 828 -5.78 -47.24 12.51
CA GLN A 828 -4.55 -47.67 11.83
C GLN A 828 -3.99 -46.54 10.95
N ASN A 829 -2.73 -46.15 11.20
CA ASN A 829 -2.09 -45.16 10.37
C ASN A 829 -1.51 -45.80 9.09
N THR A 830 -2.05 -45.43 7.91
CA THR A 830 -1.60 -45.93 6.61
C THR A 830 -0.63 -45.00 5.92
N LEU A 831 -0.42 -43.77 6.44
CA LEU A 831 0.44 -42.73 5.85
C LEU A 831 1.92 -43.03 6.09
N ALA A 832 2.26 -43.54 7.27
CA ALA A 832 3.61 -43.89 7.68
C ALA A 832 3.57 -44.82 8.89
N THR A 833 4.68 -45.54 9.13
CA THR A 833 4.90 -46.26 10.39
C THR A 833 5.03 -45.27 11.51
N VAL A 834 4.21 -45.37 12.54
CA VAL A 834 4.22 -44.53 13.74
C VAL A 834 4.83 -45.24 14.94
N THR A 835 5.42 -44.45 15.81
CA THR A 835 6.02 -44.91 17.08
C THR A 835 5.53 -44.01 18.23
N PRO A 836 5.64 -44.44 19.49
CA PRO A 836 5.38 -43.58 20.63
C PRO A 836 6.18 -42.25 20.49
N GLY A 837 5.49 -41.15 20.74
CA GLY A 837 6.03 -39.82 20.56
C GLY A 837 5.68 -39.12 19.22
N ASP A 838 5.18 -39.83 18.24
CA ASP A 838 4.71 -39.23 16.98
C ASP A 838 3.35 -38.55 17.14
N LEU A 839 3.08 -37.57 16.25
CA LEU A 839 1.77 -36.94 16.17
C LEU A 839 0.69 -37.97 15.86
N LYS A 840 -0.37 -37.98 16.67
CA LYS A 840 -1.58 -38.78 16.51
C LYS A 840 -2.62 -37.97 15.76
N PHE A 841 -2.97 -38.40 14.55
CA PHE A 841 -4.02 -37.74 13.77
C PHE A 841 -5.41 -38.30 14.12
N ALA A 842 -6.42 -37.47 13.93
CA ALA A 842 -7.80 -37.84 14.11
C ALA A 842 -8.35 -38.52 12.84
N ASP A 843 -9.03 -39.60 13.01
CA ASP A 843 -9.88 -40.19 12.00
C ASP A 843 -11.14 -39.32 11.85
N VAL A 844 -11.19 -38.55 10.76
CA VAL A 844 -12.22 -37.54 10.53
C VAL A 844 -13.44 -38.15 9.84
N ASN A 845 -13.24 -39.14 9.00
CA ASN A 845 -14.30 -39.82 8.26
C ASN A 845 -14.91 -40.98 9.03
N GLY A 846 -14.23 -41.50 10.09
CA GLY A 846 -14.73 -42.57 11.01
C GLY A 846 -14.62 -43.98 10.44
N ASP A 847 -13.67 -44.21 9.51
CA ASP A 847 -13.50 -45.50 8.84
C ASP A 847 -12.55 -46.46 9.60
N GLY A 848 -11.88 -45.99 10.65
CA GLY A 848 -10.93 -46.75 11.47
C GLY A 848 -9.50 -46.72 10.95
N GLU A 849 -9.19 -45.96 9.90
CA GLU A 849 -7.88 -45.80 9.32
C GLU A 849 -7.53 -44.33 9.21
N ILE A 850 -6.25 -43.98 9.27
CA ILE A 850 -5.75 -42.64 8.98
C ILE A 850 -5.19 -42.64 7.56
N THR A 851 -5.89 -41.99 6.66
CA THR A 851 -5.64 -41.96 5.21
C THR A 851 -5.58 -40.52 4.68
N PRO A 852 -5.27 -40.26 3.40
CA PRO A 852 -5.40 -38.92 2.80
C PRO A 852 -6.82 -38.34 2.85
N GLU A 853 -7.85 -39.14 3.02
CA GLU A 853 -9.25 -38.74 3.13
C GLU A 853 -9.60 -38.10 4.48
N ASP A 854 -8.75 -38.24 5.50
CA ASP A 854 -8.89 -37.58 6.81
C ASP A 854 -8.44 -36.13 6.81
N ARG A 855 -7.86 -35.68 5.71
CA ARG A 855 -7.52 -34.27 5.58
C ARG A 855 -8.79 -33.42 5.52
N THR A 856 -8.76 -32.32 6.24
CA THR A 856 -9.89 -31.39 6.34
C THR A 856 -9.42 -29.95 6.41
N MET A 857 -10.36 -29.01 6.49
CA MET A 857 -10.03 -27.62 6.77
C MET A 857 -9.47 -27.49 8.20
N ILE A 858 -8.19 -27.14 8.33
CA ILE A 858 -7.50 -26.92 9.60
C ILE A 858 -7.35 -25.46 9.98
N GLY A 859 -7.59 -24.52 9.05
CA GLY A 859 -7.53 -23.09 9.35
C GLY A 859 -8.02 -22.19 8.22
N ASN A 860 -8.37 -20.96 8.58
CA ASN A 860 -8.75 -19.92 7.64
C ASN A 860 -7.85 -18.68 7.81
N PRO A 861 -7.09 -18.26 6.79
CA PRO A 861 -6.23 -17.09 6.90
C PRO A 861 -7.01 -15.75 6.89
N THR A 862 -8.26 -15.73 6.42
CA THR A 862 -9.07 -14.52 6.37
C THR A 862 -9.57 -14.14 7.77
N PRO A 863 -9.27 -12.93 8.28
CA PRO A 863 -9.84 -12.46 9.54
C PRO A 863 -11.37 -12.40 9.47
N LYS A 864 -12.03 -12.95 10.50
CA LYS A 864 -13.49 -12.82 10.64
C LYS A 864 -13.89 -11.41 11.07
N VAL A 865 -13.02 -10.76 11.84
CA VAL A 865 -13.23 -9.41 12.35
C VAL A 865 -11.93 -8.62 12.31
N THR A 866 -12.02 -7.36 11.87
CA THR A 866 -10.97 -6.34 12.02
C THR A 866 -11.56 -5.13 12.70
N TYR A 867 -10.77 -4.44 13.54
CA TYR A 867 -11.23 -3.28 14.29
C TYR A 867 -10.10 -2.26 14.47
N GLY A 868 -10.50 -1.00 14.57
CA GLY A 868 -9.62 0.11 14.89
C GLY A 868 -10.24 1.04 15.91
N PHE A 869 -9.40 1.68 16.69
CA PHE A 869 -9.79 2.67 17.70
C PHE A 869 -8.80 3.84 17.65
N SER A 870 -9.30 5.08 17.63
CA SER A 870 -8.48 6.29 17.65
C SER A 870 -8.96 7.23 18.74
N LEU A 871 -8.03 7.77 19.51
CA LEU A 871 -8.24 8.79 20.54
C LEU A 871 -7.43 10.03 20.17
N GLY A 872 -8.08 11.18 20.10
CA GLY A 872 -7.46 12.49 19.99
C GLY A 872 -7.81 13.33 21.20
N VAL A 873 -6.83 14.03 21.76
CA VAL A 873 -7.01 14.99 22.85
C VAL A 873 -6.20 16.23 22.56
N ASP A 874 -6.85 17.36 22.51
CA ASP A 874 -6.23 18.67 22.36
C ASP A 874 -6.41 19.48 23.64
N TYR A 875 -5.32 20.10 24.11
CA TYR A 875 -5.35 21.01 25.25
C TYR A 875 -4.49 22.24 24.92
N LYS A 876 -5.13 23.37 24.69
CA LYS A 876 -4.45 24.59 24.20
C LYS A 876 -3.58 24.25 22.98
N ASN A 877 -2.26 24.37 23.12
CA ASN A 877 -1.28 24.16 22.06
C ASN A 877 -0.78 22.72 21.95
N TRP A 878 -1.20 21.83 22.86
CA TRP A 878 -0.82 20.41 22.86
C TRP A 878 -1.86 19.56 22.16
N SER A 879 -1.40 18.59 21.39
CA SER A 879 -2.24 17.57 20.75
C SER A 879 -1.67 16.19 21.03
N LEU A 880 -2.49 15.28 21.55
CA LEU A 880 -2.18 13.87 21.75
C LEU A 880 -3.06 13.03 20.83
N GLY A 881 -2.48 12.19 20.01
CA GLY A 881 -3.18 11.21 19.17
C GLY A 881 -2.73 9.79 19.47
N ILE A 882 -3.67 8.85 19.62
CA ILE A 882 -3.39 7.42 19.80
C ILE A 882 -4.27 6.62 18.85
N ASP A 883 -3.63 5.79 18.00
CA ASP A 883 -4.33 4.84 17.13
C ASP A 883 -4.01 3.41 17.56
N MET A 884 -5.03 2.59 17.65
CA MET A 884 -4.98 1.18 18.01
C MET A 884 -5.71 0.35 16.96
N MET A 885 -5.30 -0.88 16.78
CA MET A 885 -5.93 -1.78 15.82
C MET A 885 -5.77 -3.24 16.24
N GLY A 886 -6.60 -4.08 15.65
CA GLY A 886 -6.49 -5.51 15.82
C GLY A 886 -7.35 -6.29 14.82
N GLN A 887 -7.17 -7.58 14.85
CA GLN A 887 -7.97 -8.54 14.08
C GLN A 887 -8.13 -9.84 14.85
N GLY A 888 -9.10 -10.66 14.42
CA GLY A 888 -9.33 -11.95 15.04
C GLY A 888 -10.12 -12.91 14.16
N GLY A 889 -10.06 -14.20 14.54
CA GLY A 889 -10.75 -15.27 13.86
C GLY A 889 -10.03 -15.81 12.63
N ASN A 890 -8.81 -15.38 12.37
CA ASN A 890 -7.93 -15.92 11.35
C ASN A 890 -6.89 -16.86 11.98
N LYS A 891 -6.33 -17.73 11.13
CA LYS A 891 -5.25 -18.65 11.46
C LYS A 891 -4.03 -18.36 10.60
N ILE A 892 -2.86 -18.74 11.11
CA ILE A 892 -1.55 -18.63 10.46
C ILE A 892 -1.02 -20.04 10.28
N PHE A 893 -0.47 -20.35 9.11
CA PHE A 893 0.26 -21.59 8.88
C PHE A 893 1.76 -21.32 8.94
N ARG A 894 2.47 -21.92 9.88
CA ARG A 894 3.91 -21.80 10.05
C ARG A 894 4.63 -22.82 9.18
N THR A 895 5.50 -22.39 8.27
CA THR A 895 6.24 -23.28 7.36
C THR A 895 7.75 -23.27 7.60
N TRP A 896 8.30 -22.24 8.22
CA TRP A 896 9.74 -22.03 8.29
C TRP A 896 10.50 -23.07 9.15
N ASP A 897 9.85 -23.77 10.06
CA ASP A 897 10.37 -24.85 10.90
C ASP A 897 9.85 -26.26 10.54
N ASN A 898 9.09 -26.38 9.45
CA ASN A 898 8.54 -27.66 8.99
C ASN A 898 9.44 -28.28 7.91
N TYR A 899 10.48 -29.00 8.32
CA TYR A 899 11.41 -29.71 7.43
C TYR A 899 11.76 -31.10 7.97
N ASN A 900 11.93 -32.09 7.07
CA ASN A 900 12.27 -33.47 7.35
C ASN A 900 13.63 -33.90 6.77
N PHE A 901 14.38 -33.02 6.12
CA PHE A 901 15.63 -33.33 5.42
C PHE A 901 16.82 -32.51 5.89
N ALA A 902 16.61 -31.56 6.79
CA ALA A 902 17.66 -30.72 7.34
C ALA A 902 17.41 -30.44 8.82
N GLN A 903 18.48 -30.38 9.59
CA GLN A 903 18.41 -29.97 10.98
C GLN A 903 18.54 -28.46 11.08
N PHE A 904 17.52 -27.79 11.57
CA PHE A 904 17.51 -26.37 11.87
C PHE A 904 17.49 -26.10 13.36
N ASN A 905 17.63 -24.83 13.77
CA ASN A 905 17.45 -24.46 15.16
C ASN A 905 16.03 -24.78 15.62
N TYR A 906 15.85 -24.99 16.89
CA TYR A 906 14.56 -25.33 17.49
C TYR A 906 13.87 -24.10 18.03
N LEU A 907 12.53 -24.06 17.92
CA LEU A 907 11.70 -23.17 18.73
C LEU A 907 11.84 -23.53 20.22
N GLU A 908 11.78 -22.54 21.09
CA GLU A 908 11.81 -22.72 22.55
C GLU A 908 10.74 -23.73 23.04
N GLN A 909 9.57 -23.77 22.41
CA GLN A 909 8.49 -24.72 22.74
C GLN A 909 8.90 -26.20 22.54
N ARG A 910 9.95 -26.48 21.76
CA ARG A 910 10.47 -27.87 21.60
C ARG A 910 11.16 -28.40 22.85
N LEU A 911 11.43 -27.56 23.84
CA LEU A 911 11.86 -28.00 25.17
C LEU A 911 10.78 -28.85 25.87
N ASP A 912 9.49 -28.61 25.55
CA ASP A 912 8.34 -29.37 26.06
C ASP A 912 7.99 -30.56 25.17
N ARG A 913 8.95 -31.12 24.41
CA ARG A 913 8.78 -32.30 23.55
C ARG A 913 8.45 -33.57 24.33
N TRP A 914 7.83 -34.51 23.63
CA TRP A 914 7.68 -35.84 24.15
C TRP A 914 9.04 -36.58 24.22
N HIS A 915 9.39 -37.14 25.39
CA HIS A 915 10.60 -37.93 25.67
C HIS A 915 10.29 -39.11 26.59
N GLY A 916 9.01 -39.56 26.59
CA GLY A 916 8.50 -40.66 27.37
C GLY A 916 7.01 -40.47 27.68
N GLU A 917 6.33 -41.53 28.05
CA GLU A 917 4.90 -41.52 28.34
C GLU A 917 4.52 -40.44 29.38
N GLY A 918 3.53 -39.60 29.05
CA GLY A 918 3.02 -38.54 29.91
C GLY A 918 3.83 -37.22 29.89
N THR A 919 4.96 -37.12 29.18
CA THR A 919 5.81 -35.92 29.20
C THR A 919 5.27 -34.81 28.30
N SER A 920 4.61 -35.16 27.20
CA SER A 920 3.93 -34.18 26.32
C SER A 920 2.81 -34.82 25.53
N ASN A 921 1.70 -34.07 25.32
CA ASN A 921 0.64 -34.44 24.39
C ASN A 921 0.45 -33.42 23.27
N THR A 922 1.37 -32.48 23.16
CA THR A 922 1.28 -31.36 22.17
C THR A 922 2.52 -31.23 21.32
N GLN A 923 3.70 -31.58 21.86
CA GLN A 923 4.97 -31.50 21.14
C GLN A 923 5.46 -32.93 20.86
N PRO A 924 5.64 -33.33 19.60
CA PRO A 924 6.09 -34.69 19.28
C PRO A 924 7.56 -34.89 19.66
N LEU A 925 7.99 -36.17 19.66
CA LEU A 925 9.41 -36.51 19.80
C LEU A 925 10.24 -35.82 18.71
N LEU A 926 11.52 -35.62 19.00
CA LEU A 926 12.48 -35.11 18.03
C LEU A 926 12.98 -36.26 17.15
N ASN A 927 12.52 -36.28 15.90
CA ASN A 927 12.97 -37.25 14.90
C ASN A 927 12.65 -36.74 13.50
N THR A 928 13.65 -36.31 12.72
CA THR A 928 13.48 -35.79 11.35
C THR A 928 13.25 -36.92 10.33
N LYS A 929 13.50 -38.19 10.67
CA LYS A 929 13.23 -39.34 9.80
C LYS A 929 11.75 -39.73 9.81
N HIS A 930 10.99 -39.29 10.81
CA HIS A 930 9.55 -39.58 10.90
C HIS A 930 8.75 -38.55 10.10
N SER A 931 8.43 -38.91 8.85
CA SER A 931 7.72 -38.00 7.92
C SER A 931 6.33 -37.60 8.40
N ILE A 932 5.70 -38.43 9.26
CA ILE A 932 4.35 -38.19 9.79
C ILE A 932 4.27 -36.85 10.55
N ASN A 933 5.31 -36.48 11.30
CA ASN A 933 5.35 -35.24 12.09
C ASN A 933 5.51 -33.98 11.24
N ASN A 934 5.84 -34.13 9.94
CA ASN A 934 6.04 -33.04 9.00
C ASN A 934 4.88 -32.86 8.02
N LEU A 935 3.84 -33.68 8.11
CA LEU A 935 2.64 -33.53 7.29
C LEU A 935 1.90 -32.23 7.64
N ASN A 936 1.26 -31.64 6.64
CA ASN A 936 0.41 -30.47 6.85
C ASN A 936 -0.69 -30.82 7.84
N SER A 937 -0.63 -30.24 9.02
CA SER A 937 -1.54 -30.49 10.12
C SER A 937 -1.77 -29.23 10.95
N ASP A 938 -2.75 -29.26 11.82
CA ASP A 938 -3.03 -28.16 12.73
C ASP A 938 -1.97 -27.97 13.84
N TYR A 939 -0.99 -28.87 13.95
CA TYR A 939 0.25 -28.65 14.71
C TYR A 939 1.01 -27.40 14.25
N TYR A 940 0.96 -27.08 12.95
CA TYR A 940 1.58 -25.89 12.36
C TYR A 940 0.65 -24.68 12.27
N ILE A 941 -0.59 -24.80 12.78
CA ILE A 941 -1.57 -23.73 12.80
C ILE A 941 -1.47 -22.91 14.08
N GLU A 942 -1.31 -21.61 13.92
CA GLU A 942 -1.25 -20.65 15.01
C GLU A 942 -2.46 -19.69 14.97
N ASP A 943 -2.78 -19.09 16.12
CA ASP A 943 -3.84 -18.08 16.19
C ASP A 943 -3.31 -16.73 15.66
N GLY A 944 -3.94 -16.24 14.58
CA GLY A 944 -3.56 -14.98 13.94
C GLY A 944 -4.17 -13.73 14.59
N LYS A 945 -4.88 -13.86 15.73
CA LYS A 945 -5.44 -12.70 16.44
C LYS A 945 -4.35 -11.85 17.07
N PHE A 946 -4.52 -10.54 17.01
CA PHE A 946 -3.64 -9.60 17.69
C PHE A 946 -4.35 -8.29 18.04
N PHE A 947 -3.72 -7.55 18.93
CA PHE A 947 -4.03 -6.14 19.23
C PHE A 947 -2.72 -5.35 19.24
N ARG A 948 -2.73 -4.13 18.65
CA ARG A 948 -1.55 -3.29 18.52
C ARG A 948 -1.85 -1.83 18.84
N ILE A 949 -0.98 -1.20 19.62
CA ILE A 949 -0.89 0.26 19.68
C ILE A 949 -0.09 0.67 18.44
N ARG A 950 -0.84 1.12 17.41
CA ARG A 950 -0.29 1.39 16.07
C ARG A 950 0.46 2.70 16.01
N ASN A 951 -0.03 3.73 16.70
CA ASN A 951 0.55 5.07 16.65
C ASN A 951 0.28 5.81 17.96
N VAL A 952 1.28 6.51 18.46
CA VAL A 952 1.14 7.48 19.57
C VAL A 952 1.91 8.73 19.14
N GLN A 953 1.22 9.87 19.07
CA GLN A 953 1.83 11.14 18.70
C GLN A 953 1.51 12.20 19.75
N LEU A 954 2.54 12.91 20.20
CA LEU A 954 2.42 14.13 21.01
C LEU A 954 2.98 15.29 20.19
N ALA A 955 2.19 16.33 20.00
CA ALA A 955 2.59 17.51 19.25
C ALA A 955 2.34 18.80 20.05
N TYR A 956 3.16 19.82 19.76
CA TYR A 956 3.03 21.16 20.28
C TYR A 956 3.07 22.17 19.13
N THR A 957 2.04 23.03 19.07
CA THR A 957 1.95 24.13 18.10
C THR A 957 2.27 25.43 18.79
N PHE A 958 3.27 26.17 18.32
CA PHE A 958 3.71 27.41 18.93
C PHE A 958 2.75 28.57 18.66
N ASP A 959 2.59 29.44 19.65
CA ASP A 959 1.77 30.65 19.54
C ASP A 959 2.29 31.58 18.45
N LYS A 960 1.39 32.10 17.63
CA LYS A 960 1.75 33.04 16.54
C LYS A 960 2.52 34.26 17.04
N SER A 961 2.23 34.79 18.21
CA SER A 961 2.91 35.93 18.83
C SER A 961 4.41 35.69 19.08
N LEU A 962 4.78 34.46 19.38
CA LEU A 962 6.18 34.06 19.60
C LEU A 962 6.93 33.91 18.28
N ILE A 963 6.32 33.20 17.32
CA ILE A 963 6.95 32.83 16.06
C ILE A 963 6.95 33.94 15.02
N ALA A 964 6.03 34.92 15.11
CA ALA A 964 6.02 36.09 14.24
C ALA A 964 7.32 36.93 14.33
N LYS A 965 8.01 36.91 15.49
CA LYS A 965 9.32 37.56 15.66
C LYS A 965 10.39 37.01 14.75
N ILE A 966 10.27 35.75 14.33
CA ILE A 966 11.19 35.06 13.39
C ILE A 966 10.56 34.87 12.01
N ARG A 967 9.48 35.63 11.71
CA ARG A 967 8.75 35.64 10.44
C ARG A 967 8.12 34.28 10.05
N LEU A 968 7.79 33.43 11.02
CA LEU A 968 7.02 32.21 10.80
C LEU A 968 5.53 32.49 10.97
N GLN A 969 4.73 31.84 10.13
CA GLN A 969 3.26 31.83 10.24
C GLN A 969 2.76 30.65 11.09
N ALA A 970 3.45 29.49 11.01
CA ALA A 970 3.18 28.34 11.85
C ALA A 970 4.47 27.58 12.18
N LEU A 971 4.53 27.04 13.40
CA LEU A 971 5.57 26.11 13.86
C LEU A 971 4.91 25.03 14.71
N LYS A 972 5.08 23.79 14.29
CA LYS A 972 4.64 22.60 15.04
C LYS A 972 5.82 21.67 15.22
N VAL A 973 6.02 21.16 16.43
CA VAL A 973 6.97 20.07 16.73
C VAL A 973 6.20 18.88 17.25
N TYR A 974 6.69 17.67 16.94
CA TYR A 974 6.02 16.46 17.41
C TYR A 974 7.00 15.31 17.64
N VAL A 975 6.60 14.42 18.53
CA VAL A 975 7.20 13.09 18.71
C VAL A 975 6.14 12.06 18.32
N ASN A 976 6.55 11.06 17.55
CA ASN A 976 5.66 10.01 17.08
C ASN A 976 6.30 8.64 17.30
N ILE A 977 5.52 7.69 17.81
CA ILE A 977 5.93 6.30 18.01
C ILE A 977 4.93 5.42 17.26
N GLN A 978 5.42 4.62 16.33
CA GLN A 978 4.60 3.65 15.60
C GLN A 978 4.93 2.23 16.06
N ASN A 979 3.91 1.36 16.07
CA ASN A 979 3.98 -0.04 16.47
C ASN A 979 4.60 -0.23 17.87
N LEU A 980 4.19 0.63 18.82
CA LEU A 980 4.75 0.68 20.17
C LEU A 980 4.70 -0.69 20.85
N LYS A 981 3.59 -1.42 20.76
CA LYS A 981 3.42 -2.76 21.31
C LYS A 981 2.39 -3.55 20.51
N THR A 982 2.71 -4.81 20.23
CA THR A 982 1.80 -5.80 19.65
C THR A 982 1.62 -6.95 20.62
N TRP A 983 0.37 -7.24 21.00
CA TRP A 983 0.00 -8.47 21.69
C TRP A 983 -0.47 -9.46 20.63
N LYS A 984 0.24 -10.54 20.48
CA LYS A 984 0.04 -11.58 19.44
C LYS A 984 0.08 -12.98 20.04
N HIS A 985 -0.38 -13.97 19.28
CA HIS A 985 -0.44 -15.36 19.68
C HIS A 985 0.36 -16.30 18.75
N ASN A 986 0.96 -15.78 17.70
CA ASN A 986 1.86 -16.54 16.83
C ASN A 986 3.30 -16.44 17.32
N THR A 987 4.11 -17.46 17.00
CA THR A 987 5.53 -17.55 17.36
C THR A 987 6.42 -16.69 16.45
N GLY A 988 6.03 -16.49 15.19
CA GLY A 988 6.77 -15.67 14.23
C GLY A 988 6.86 -14.18 14.58
N TYR A 989 7.60 -13.38 13.83
CA TYR A 989 7.83 -11.96 14.09
C TYR A 989 6.56 -11.11 14.08
N THR A 990 5.64 -11.39 13.16
CA THR A 990 4.42 -10.59 12.97
C THR A 990 3.20 -11.50 12.78
N PRO A 991 2.03 -11.11 13.30
CA PRO A 991 0.76 -11.81 13.00
C PRO A 991 0.12 -11.30 11.70
N GLU A 992 0.68 -10.25 11.08
CA GLU A 992 0.19 -9.67 9.84
C GLU A 992 0.98 -10.25 8.68
N LEU A 993 0.38 -11.20 8.00
CA LEU A 993 1.00 -11.93 6.89
C LEU A 993 0.21 -11.67 5.61
N GLY A 994 0.91 -11.15 4.60
CA GLY A 994 0.41 -10.98 3.25
C GLY A 994 0.44 -12.29 2.45
N GLY A 995 0.54 -12.13 1.13
CA GLY A 995 0.68 -13.23 0.17
C GLY A 995 -0.22 -13.06 -1.05
N THR A 996 -0.28 -14.10 -1.88
CA THR A 996 -1.12 -14.11 -3.08
C THR A 996 -2.61 -14.19 -2.72
N ALA A 997 -3.49 -14.13 -3.73
CA ALA A 997 -4.92 -14.28 -3.49
C ALA A 997 -5.29 -15.67 -2.94
N THR A 998 -4.57 -16.72 -3.35
CA THR A 998 -4.83 -18.13 -3.01
C THR A 998 -3.90 -18.71 -1.94
N ALA A 999 -2.82 -18.00 -1.59
CA ALA A 999 -1.88 -18.39 -0.54
C ALA A 999 -1.44 -17.16 0.26
N PHE A 1000 -2.10 -16.89 1.37
CA PHE A 1000 -1.79 -15.80 2.31
C PHE A 1000 -1.95 -16.27 3.74
N GLY A 1001 -1.45 -15.52 4.69
CA GLY A 1001 -1.46 -15.95 6.09
C GLY A 1001 -0.47 -17.09 6.39
N VAL A 1002 0.53 -17.28 5.52
CA VAL A 1002 1.59 -18.28 5.68
C VAL A 1002 2.83 -17.61 6.22
N ASP A 1003 3.33 -18.07 7.36
CA ASP A 1003 4.60 -17.59 7.92
C ASP A 1003 5.74 -18.47 7.44
N ASN A 1004 6.49 -17.98 6.50
CA ASN A 1004 7.71 -18.58 5.96
C ASN A 1004 8.99 -17.90 6.48
N GLY A 1005 8.96 -17.31 7.68
CA GLY A 1005 10.04 -16.49 8.22
C GLY A 1005 9.93 -15.04 7.74
N SER A 1006 8.74 -14.47 7.88
CA SER A 1006 8.44 -13.13 7.41
C SER A 1006 9.26 -12.06 8.11
N TYR A 1007 9.57 -10.96 7.41
CA TYR A 1007 10.34 -9.84 7.94
C TYR A 1007 9.60 -9.17 9.12
N PRO A 1008 10.30 -8.80 10.22
CA PRO A 1008 9.67 -8.17 11.37
C PRO A 1008 9.12 -6.77 11.06
N VAL A 1009 7.98 -6.44 11.66
CA VAL A 1009 7.44 -5.07 11.64
C VAL A 1009 8.03 -4.30 12.82
N PRO A 1010 8.94 -3.31 12.59
CA PRO A 1010 9.65 -2.63 13.67
C PRO A 1010 8.78 -1.61 14.41
N ALA A 1011 9.13 -1.29 15.64
CA ALA A 1011 8.74 -0.04 16.26
C ALA A 1011 9.53 1.12 15.65
N VAL A 1012 8.86 2.26 15.39
CA VAL A 1012 9.47 3.44 14.75
C VAL A 1012 9.30 4.65 15.67
N TYR A 1013 10.39 5.28 16.05
CA TYR A 1013 10.43 6.46 16.90
C TYR A 1013 10.89 7.65 16.07
N THR A 1014 10.06 8.68 15.92
CA THR A 1014 10.37 9.85 15.09
C THR A 1014 10.13 11.15 15.84
N PHE A 1015 10.98 12.12 15.53
CA PHE A 1015 10.82 13.53 15.88
C PHE A 1015 10.60 14.34 14.59
N GLY A 1016 9.67 15.28 14.60
CA GLY A 1016 9.40 16.09 13.42
C GLY A 1016 9.12 17.55 13.73
N ILE A 1017 9.36 18.40 12.71
CA ILE A 1017 9.17 19.83 12.73
C ILE A 1017 8.45 20.24 11.45
N ASN A 1018 7.34 20.98 11.58
CA ASN A 1018 6.64 21.58 10.46
C ASN A 1018 6.70 23.10 10.61
N LEU A 1019 7.21 23.76 9.59
CA LEU A 1019 7.41 25.22 9.49
C LEU A 1019 6.58 25.76 8.33
N THR A 1020 5.91 26.88 8.54
CA THR A 1020 5.27 27.67 7.47
C THR A 1020 5.73 29.12 7.57
N PHE A 1021 6.20 29.65 6.42
CA PHE A 1021 6.64 31.04 6.25
C PHE A 1021 5.63 31.83 5.47
#